data_7429f4db3fe37ec7426bb4695cda85f1
#
_entry.id   7429f4db3fe37ec7426bb4695cda85f1
#
_cell.length_a   1.000
_cell.length_b   1.000
_cell.length_c   1.000
_cell.angle_alpha   90.00
_cell.angle_beta   90.00
_cell.angle_gamma   90.00
#
_symmetry.space_group_name_H-M   'P 1'
#
loop_
_entity.id
_entity.type
_entity.pdbx_description
1 polymer ?
#
loop_
_entity_poly.entity_id
_entity_poly.type
_entity_poly.pdbx_seq_one_letter_code
_entity_poly.pdbx_strand_id
1 'polypeptide(L)'
;METDFFLYDTERLQTVASEELIKQGLAYFTDNRVFDLDMNGDTLTAQVEDAEDDQPYWLELAQADDGGLLVHCDCHDGTKPCRHAVAVLYAYADQFGFDGDEAKLGSAVDEAIQERVKKGRNEVRVKLLSGNLGFGTWQATSIVSATHWQRSYQVQIRSLDQRMNYCNCPDLASNRLGTCKHIEAVLHYAKKQPGYKVQKEAGCPVSFVYLAWESATRPALRLHRKAEVSDELDSLLAEFFNQDNVFRGRVPDDFYRFSERVYGREDFQVGDDAQQYVRQCAEDAAQALRGEKISREIMRAQGLLPGIKARLFPYQSEGVAFLASRGRALLADDMGLGKTLQAIAASSWLIENEGVRRVLVLCPASLKHQWAREIAKFTNHPLQIIQGGASNRAVQYRADALFFIVNYELVLRDLSVISEDLKPDLMILDEAQRIKNWRTKLASTVKLISTRYVFVLSGTPLENRLEDLYSLLQVVDARVLGPLWRCLLDFHITDERGKVIGYRNLSELRRRIAPVVLRRNRTLVRDQLPERTEVSLDIPMTAAQLELHDAALSTAGRLATIATRRPLTPSEQNRLMAALQQARMACNAAGLVDKETQGAPKLDELARLLEELCLQSDRKAVVFSQWALMTEMVESLVRGMGLGCVRLHGGIPTHKRGELMERFQNDAAVQVFISTDAGGTGLNLQSATVLINLDMPWNPAILDQRIARVHRLGQHSNVQIFLLLAEESYEQRVASLVKGKRDLFENVIDPEASEDVVGISKKMLESLIDDLAQPSVKEARESVPSEQTHPEKPVSQNRESAVGQAADDEGDLRRTIEQIQALFPGRVERIVGSGGGLLVVVERLGDADEQQAQELSRDNVPVAAIDTRAWRSLQRLGNASPLAESQTLFASEHGEGKGENPLLQMAQRKLHSAEVLLQQQCTDGVMDLLAAALLQKLAGLNGQSQAPTPESAAVWLYCEIVPTGLLTLEQAGSVVGVVSLSRSPELSDHLVEQSFNETKRLFAALA
;
A
#
# COMPACT_ATOMS: atom_id res chain seq x y z
N MET A 1 -4.89 27.84 27.24
CA MET A 1 -4.82 26.47 27.77
C MET A 1 -3.47 26.40 28.46
N GLU A 2 -3.43 26.24 29.76
CA GLU A 2 -2.21 25.93 30.48
C GLU A 2 -1.75 24.56 29.98
N THR A 3 -0.56 24.49 29.39
CA THR A 3 0.06 23.23 29.00
C THR A 3 0.36 22.45 30.27
N ASP A 4 -0.13 21.22 30.39
CA ASP A 4 0.14 20.34 31.50
C ASP A 4 1.68 20.20 31.69
N PHE A 5 2.14 20.53 32.88
CA PHE A 5 3.57 20.63 33.17
C PHE A 5 4.31 19.30 32.96
N PHE A 6 3.67 18.17 33.25
CA PHE A 6 4.29 16.84 33.15
C PHE A 6 4.22 16.21 31.76
N LEU A 7 3.58 16.84 30.79
CA LEU A 7 3.64 16.42 29.42
C LEU A 7 4.96 16.86 28.77
N TYR A 8 5.89 15.92 28.68
CA TYR A 8 7.18 16.11 28.04
C TYR A 8 7.20 15.44 26.66
N ASP A 9 7.45 16.25 25.63
CA ASP A 9 7.84 15.74 24.31
C ASP A 9 9.34 15.38 24.28
N THR A 10 9.82 14.79 23.21
CA THR A 10 11.23 14.36 23.11
C THR A 10 12.19 15.53 23.21
N GLU A 11 11.86 16.69 22.67
CA GLU A 11 12.70 17.89 22.69
C GLU A 11 12.81 18.43 24.13
N ARG A 12 11.71 18.49 24.84
CA ARG A 12 11.68 18.95 26.25
C ARG A 12 12.36 17.93 27.18
N LEU A 13 12.23 16.60 26.91
CA LEU A 13 12.97 15.57 27.67
C LEU A 13 14.48 15.73 27.52
N GLN A 14 14.99 16.09 26.34
CA GLN A 14 16.41 16.31 26.11
C GLN A 14 16.96 17.53 26.87
N THR A 15 16.11 18.46 27.29
CA THR A 15 16.53 19.59 28.12
C THR A 15 16.77 19.22 29.59
N VAL A 16 16.14 18.15 30.08
CA VAL A 16 16.18 17.73 31.50
C VAL A 16 16.94 16.44 31.73
N ALA A 17 17.13 15.57 30.74
CA ALA A 17 17.81 14.28 30.85
C ALA A 17 18.78 14.03 29.69
N SER A 18 19.88 13.28 29.95
CA SER A 18 20.80 12.88 28.88
C SER A 18 20.17 11.82 27.97
N GLU A 19 20.67 11.72 26.75
CA GLU A 19 20.18 10.75 25.75
C GLU A 19 20.23 9.31 26.27
N GLU A 20 21.25 8.95 27.03
CA GLU A 20 21.39 7.64 27.63
C GLU A 20 20.31 7.35 28.68
N LEU A 21 20.00 8.34 29.57
CA LEU A 21 18.91 8.25 30.53
C LEU A 21 17.54 8.16 29.85
N ILE A 22 17.34 8.87 28.75
CA ILE A 22 16.10 8.82 27.96
C ILE A 22 15.91 7.42 27.37
N LYS A 23 16.96 6.81 26.80
CA LYS A 23 16.93 5.43 26.28
C LYS A 23 16.63 4.40 27.39
N GLN A 24 17.27 4.54 28.57
CA GLN A 24 17.01 3.67 29.70
C GLN A 24 15.59 3.85 30.26
N GLY A 25 15.11 5.07 30.43
CA GLY A 25 13.75 5.35 30.90
C GLY A 25 12.67 4.84 29.93
N LEU A 26 12.93 4.96 28.63
CA LEU A 26 12.05 4.39 27.61
C LEU A 26 11.97 2.86 27.71
N ALA A 27 13.11 2.18 27.96
CA ALA A 27 13.14 0.74 28.16
C ALA A 27 12.30 0.32 29.40
N TYR A 28 12.44 1.01 30.52
CA TYR A 28 11.64 0.77 31.73
C TYR A 28 10.15 0.96 31.51
N PHE A 29 9.78 2.00 30.77
CA PHE A 29 8.39 2.23 30.38
C PHE A 29 7.86 1.12 29.44
N THR A 30 8.62 0.74 28.41
CA THR A 30 8.20 -0.31 27.45
C THR A 30 8.07 -1.68 28.09
N ASP A 31 8.84 -1.96 29.13
CA ASP A 31 8.79 -3.18 29.93
C ASP A 31 7.65 -3.17 30.98
N ASN A 32 6.77 -2.14 30.99
CA ASN A 32 5.67 -1.94 31.93
C ASN A 32 6.10 -1.94 33.42
N ARG A 33 7.25 -1.37 33.73
CA ARG A 33 7.80 -1.31 35.08
C ARG A 33 7.25 -0.17 35.93
N VAL A 34 6.45 0.74 35.38
CA VAL A 34 5.80 1.87 36.06
C VAL A 34 4.39 1.48 36.47
N PHE A 35 4.04 1.64 37.73
CA PHE A 35 2.72 1.36 38.29
C PHE A 35 2.37 2.36 39.39
N ASP A 36 1.14 2.33 39.91
CA ASP A 36 0.58 3.27 40.91
C ASP A 36 0.83 4.74 40.55
N LEU A 37 0.63 5.07 39.25
CA LEU A 37 0.75 6.44 38.78
C LEU A 37 -0.47 7.26 39.21
N ASP A 38 -0.27 8.25 40.06
CA ASP A 38 -1.33 9.09 40.60
C ASP A 38 -0.92 10.58 40.61
N MET A 39 -1.91 11.46 40.42
CA MET A 39 -1.73 12.91 40.41
C MET A 39 -2.39 13.49 41.63
N ASN A 40 -1.57 14.01 42.57
CA ASN A 40 -2.02 14.66 43.79
C ASN A 40 -1.77 16.18 43.74
N GLY A 41 -2.72 16.95 43.21
CA GLY A 41 -2.53 18.41 43.00
C GLY A 41 -1.47 18.65 41.93
N ASP A 42 -0.39 19.36 42.25
CA ASP A 42 0.72 19.69 41.37
C ASP A 42 1.87 18.68 41.43
N THR A 43 1.65 17.49 41.99
CA THR A 43 2.67 16.47 42.19
C THR A 43 2.24 15.16 41.53
N LEU A 44 3.14 14.56 40.75
CA LEU A 44 2.95 13.26 40.12
C LEU A 44 3.72 12.21 40.90
N THR A 45 3.05 11.19 41.42
CA THR A 45 3.63 10.08 42.17
C THR A 45 3.53 8.77 41.44
N ALA A 46 4.53 7.89 41.55
CA ALA A 46 4.53 6.58 40.91
C ALA A 46 5.49 5.61 41.64
N GLN A 47 5.34 4.31 41.35
CA GLN A 47 6.29 3.28 41.71
C GLN A 47 6.90 2.66 40.43
N VAL A 48 8.21 2.35 40.48
CA VAL A 48 8.96 1.81 39.35
C VAL A 48 9.76 0.57 39.80
N GLU A 49 9.51 -0.58 39.14
CA GLU A 49 10.32 -1.79 39.36
C GLU A 49 11.67 -1.67 38.66
N ASP A 50 12.76 -1.91 39.43
CA ASP A 50 14.10 -2.01 38.89
C ASP A 50 14.49 -3.46 38.55
N ALA A 51 15.40 -3.64 37.59
CA ALA A 51 15.91 -4.96 37.23
C ALA A 51 16.89 -5.54 38.23
N GLU A 52 17.47 -4.68 39.10
CA GLU A 52 18.55 -5.02 40.00
C GLU A 52 18.10 -5.12 41.47
N ASP A 53 16.89 -4.61 41.81
CA ASP A 53 16.35 -4.59 43.15
C ASP A 53 15.00 -5.32 43.26
N ASP A 54 14.81 -6.09 44.35
CA ASP A 54 13.56 -6.81 44.58
C ASP A 54 12.40 -5.91 45.10
N GLN A 55 12.68 -4.65 45.43
CA GLN A 55 11.67 -3.69 45.86
C GLN A 55 11.52 -2.53 44.88
N PRO A 56 10.27 -2.11 44.57
CA PRO A 56 10.05 -0.99 43.66
C PRO A 56 10.49 0.34 44.30
N TYR A 57 11.06 1.20 43.50
CA TYR A 57 11.39 2.58 43.89
C TYR A 57 10.15 3.46 43.86
N TRP A 58 9.91 4.19 44.95
CA TRP A 58 8.93 5.25 45.01
C TRP A 58 9.48 6.53 44.37
N LEU A 59 8.65 7.24 43.67
CA LEU A 59 9.03 8.42 42.90
C LEU A 59 7.96 9.50 42.97
N GLU A 60 8.41 10.75 43.16
CA GLU A 60 7.61 11.96 43.15
C GLU A 60 8.21 12.99 42.22
N LEU A 61 7.40 13.56 41.32
CA LEU A 61 7.74 14.61 40.39
C LEU A 61 6.90 15.85 40.72
N ALA A 62 7.54 17.02 40.78
CA ALA A 62 6.86 18.31 40.99
C ALA A 62 7.47 19.40 40.13
N GLN A 63 6.74 20.52 39.98
CA GLN A 63 7.28 21.71 39.37
C GLN A 63 8.07 22.53 40.39
N ALA A 64 9.28 22.96 40.03
CA ALA A 64 10.10 23.87 40.85
C ALA A 64 9.61 25.33 40.69
N ASP A 65 9.95 26.18 41.64
CA ASP A 65 9.63 27.63 41.61
C ASP A 65 10.21 28.35 40.38
N ASP A 66 11.28 27.83 39.81
CA ASP A 66 11.93 28.35 38.60
C ASP A 66 11.34 27.78 37.29
N GLY A 67 10.31 26.94 37.41
CA GLY A 67 9.67 26.25 36.28
C GLY A 67 10.38 24.98 35.82
N GLY A 68 11.44 24.52 36.54
CA GLY A 68 12.13 23.25 36.28
C GLY A 68 11.39 22.03 36.83
N LEU A 69 11.88 20.83 36.49
CA LEU A 69 11.37 19.56 37.03
C LEU A 69 12.11 19.18 38.28
N LEU A 70 11.39 19.08 39.41
CA LEU A 70 11.89 18.48 40.66
C LEU A 70 11.62 16.99 40.66
N VAL A 71 12.64 16.19 40.95
CA VAL A 71 12.56 14.72 41.00
C VAL A 71 12.99 14.25 42.39
N HIS A 72 12.12 13.49 43.01
CA HIS A 72 12.45 12.75 44.24
C HIS A 72 12.26 11.26 43.92
N CYS A 73 13.34 10.48 43.98
CA CYS A 73 13.32 9.04 43.71
C CYS A 73 14.20 8.30 44.69
N ASP A 74 13.69 7.20 45.27
CA ASP A 74 14.42 6.37 46.24
C ASP A 74 15.71 5.72 45.68
N CYS A 75 15.90 5.76 44.33
CA CYS A 75 17.10 5.20 43.68
C CYS A 75 18.38 6.04 43.95
N HIS A 76 18.25 7.29 44.36
CA HIS A 76 19.39 8.18 44.69
C HIS A 76 18.94 9.40 45.52
N ASP A 77 19.82 9.89 46.36
CA ASP A 77 19.64 11.14 47.09
C ASP A 77 19.96 12.33 46.15
N GLY A 78 18.94 12.90 45.50
CA GLY A 78 19.15 14.09 44.70
C GLY A 78 17.91 14.51 43.88
N THR A 79 17.96 15.75 43.38
CA THR A 79 16.84 16.37 42.60
C THR A 79 17.03 16.26 41.11
N LYS A 80 17.98 15.45 40.62
CA LYS A 80 18.25 15.27 39.18
C LYS A 80 17.41 14.15 38.58
N PRO A 81 16.92 14.29 37.33
CA PRO A 81 16.20 13.22 36.66
C PRO A 81 17.04 11.93 36.55
N CYS A 82 16.43 10.79 36.86
CA CYS A 82 16.98 9.46 36.72
C CYS A 82 16.18 8.67 35.67
N ARG A 83 16.63 7.44 35.34
CA ARG A 83 15.91 6.54 34.42
C ARG A 83 14.45 6.27 34.83
N HIS A 84 14.18 6.21 36.16
CA HIS A 84 12.82 6.00 36.67
C HIS A 84 11.93 7.24 36.46
N ALA A 85 12.45 8.44 36.66
CA ALA A 85 11.73 9.69 36.41
C ALA A 85 11.35 9.82 34.93
N VAL A 86 12.26 9.49 34.01
CA VAL A 86 11.97 9.47 32.57
C VAL A 86 10.91 8.42 32.23
N ALA A 87 10.97 7.22 32.85
CA ALA A 87 9.96 6.20 32.66
C ALA A 87 8.56 6.65 33.11
N VAL A 88 8.50 7.36 34.27
CA VAL A 88 7.24 7.91 34.80
C VAL A 88 6.68 9.01 33.88
N LEU A 89 7.53 9.90 33.34
CA LEU A 89 7.08 10.92 32.39
C LEU A 89 6.55 10.29 31.10
N TYR A 90 7.15 9.20 30.62
CA TYR A 90 6.61 8.44 29.50
C TYR A 90 5.27 7.76 29.84
N ALA A 91 5.15 7.18 31.05
CA ALA A 91 3.90 6.58 31.49
C ALA A 91 2.78 7.63 31.66
N TYR A 92 3.14 8.81 32.18
CA TYR A 92 2.21 9.94 32.29
C TYR A 92 1.76 10.43 30.91
N ALA A 93 2.69 10.66 30.00
CA ALA A 93 2.36 11.06 28.64
C ALA A 93 1.51 10.01 27.89
N ASP A 94 1.72 8.72 28.14
CA ASP A 94 0.91 7.63 27.61
C ASP A 94 -0.52 7.62 28.20
N GLN A 95 -0.68 7.98 29.47
CA GLN A 95 -1.95 7.97 30.18
C GLN A 95 -2.76 9.26 29.96
N PHE A 96 -2.09 10.44 29.94
CA PHE A 96 -2.73 11.76 29.95
C PHE A 96 -2.35 12.64 28.76
N GLY A 97 -1.33 12.29 28.00
CA GLY A 97 -0.68 13.14 26.99
C GLY A 97 -1.46 13.37 25.70
N PHE A 98 -2.66 12.86 25.56
CA PHE A 98 -3.43 12.93 24.33
C PHE A 98 -4.83 13.53 24.47
N ASP A 99 -4.96 14.62 25.17
CA ASP A 99 -6.12 15.51 25.04
C ASP A 99 -5.95 16.45 23.84
N GLY A 100 -5.72 15.84 22.67
CA GLY A 100 -5.93 16.56 21.42
C GLY A 100 -7.42 16.79 21.24
N ASP A 101 -7.83 18.07 21.20
CA ASP A 101 -9.13 18.56 20.81
C ASP A 101 -10.29 17.55 21.10
N GLU A 102 -10.76 17.47 22.34
CA GLU A 102 -11.83 16.55 22.77
C GLU A 102 -13.04 16.57 21.83
N ALA A 103 -13.31 17.70 21.20
CA ALA A 103 -14.39 17.83 20.22
C ALA A 103 -14.11 17.03 18.95
N LYS A 104 -12.87 17.03 18.45
CA LYS A 104 -12.47 16.22 17.28
C LYS A 104 -12.43 14.74 17.61
N LEU A 105 -11.95 14.38 18.81
CA LEU A 105 -11.97 13.01 19.30
C LEU A 105 -13.42 12.49 19.42
N GLY A 106 -14.30 13.25 20.04
CA GLY A 106 -15.71 12.93 20.17
C GLY A 106 -16.36 12.73 18.80
N SER A 107 -16.12 13.64 17.85
CA SER A 107 -16.65 13.53 16.48
C SER A 107 -16.14 12.29 15.75
N ALA A 108 -14.84 11.97 15.83
CA ALA A 108 -14.26 10.79 15.19
C ALA A 108 -14.76 9.47 15.80
N VAL A 109 -14.93 9.43 17.13
CA VAL A 109 -15.53 8.28 17.85
C VAL A 109 -16.98 8.09 17.41
N ASP A 110 -17.77 9.15 17.36
CA ASP A 110 -19.17 9.08 16.97
C ASP A 110 -19.33 8.62 15.51
N GLU A 111 -18.51 9.12 14.59
CA GLU A 111 -18.50 8.68 13.19
C GLU A 111 -18.15 7.19 13.08
N ALA A 112 -17.11 6.75 13.79
CA ALA A 112 -16.69 5.34 13.80
C ALA A 112 -17.77 4.43 14.39
N ILE A 113 -18.54 4.88 15.38
CA ILE A 113 -19.67 4.13 15.95
C ILE A 113 -20.85 4.11 14.98
N GLN A 114 -21.19 5.24 14.36
CA GLN A 114 -22.29 5.31 13.38
C GLN A 114 -22.04 4.38 12.18
N GLU A 115 -20.81 4.22 11.75
CA GLU A 115 -20.44 3.23 10.74
C GLU A 115 -20.79 1.79 11.18
N ARG A 116 -20.51 1.45 12.45
CA ARG A 116 -20.81 0.13 13.03
C ARG A 116 -22.30 -0.08 13.21
N VAL A 117 -23.04 0.94 13.64
CA VAL A 117 -24.50 0.94 13.70
C VAL A 117 -25.11 0.66 12.33
N LYS A 118 -24.64 1.35 11.28
CA LYS A 118 -25.09 1.14 9.89
C LYS A 118 -24.81 -0.29 9.41
N LYS A 119 -23.59 -0.79 9.63
CA LYS A 119 -23.21 -2.17 9.29
C LYS A 119 -23.99 -3.20 10.09
N GLY A 120 -24.19 -2.96 11.38
CA GLY A 120 -24.98 -3.85 12.25
C GLY A 120 -26.42 -4.03 11.75
N ARG A 121 -27.07 -2.94 11.33
CA ARG A 121 -28.45 -2.97 10.80
C ARG A 121 -28.57 -3.75 9.48
N ASN A 122 -27.57 -3.64 8.62
CA ASN A 122 -27.66 -4.12 7.24
C ASN A 122 -26.98 -5.49 7.01
N GLU A 123 -25.99 -5.84 7.83
CA GLU A 123 -25.10 -6.97 7.53
C GLU A 123 -25.17 -8.10 8.56
N VAL A 124 -25.95 -7.96 9.68
CA VAL A 124 -25.90 -8.92 10.78
C VAL A 124 -27.29 -9.44 11.13
N ARG A 125 -27.43 -10.76 11.26
CA ARG A 125 -28.59 -11.43 11.85
C ARG A 125 -28.31 -11.84 13.28
N VAL A 126 -29.28 -11.70 14.18
CA VAL A 126 -29.12 -11.97 15.60
C VAL A 126 -30.17 -13.00 16.09
N LYS A 127 -29.74 -13.85 17.03
CA LYS A 127 -30.60 -14.86 17.69
C LYS A 127 -30.25 -14.90 19.18
N LEU A 128 -31.25 -14.81 20.06
CA LEU A 128 -31.06 -14.98 21.50
C LEU A 128 -30.75 -16.46 21.78
N LEU A 129 -29.70 -16.73 22.54
CA LEU A 129 -29.32 -18.07 22.98
C LEU A 129 -29.74 -18.35 24.42
N SER A 130 -29.55 -17.37 25.32
CA SER A 130 -29.95 -17.50 26.76
C SER A 130 -30.15 -16.13 27.39
N GLY A 131 -30.88 -16.06 28.49
CA GLY A 131 -31.18 -14.80 29.19
C GLY A 131 -32.36 -14.05 28.58
N ASN A 132 -32.36 -12.73 28.72
CA ASN A 132 -33.39 -11.83 28.20
C ASN A 132 -32.83 -10.70 27.33
N LEU A 133 -33.66 -9.77 26.90
CA LEU A 133 -33.27 -8.68 26.00
C LEU A 133 -32.20 -7.74 26.58
N GLY A 134 -32.33 -7.44 27.89
CA GLY A 134 -31.45 -6.48 28.58
C GLY A 134 -30.24 -7.13 29.26
N PHE A 135 -30.28 -8.45 29.46
CA PHE A 135 -29.20 -9.21 30.05
C PHE A 135 -29.20 -10.63 29.50
N GLY A 136 -28.43 -10.90 28.49
CA GLY A 136 -28.46 -12.18 27.79
C GLY A 136 -27.32 -12.38 26.81
N THR A 137 -27.19 -13.65 26.39
CA THR A 137 -26.20 -14.08 25.39
C THR A 137 -26.89 -14.29 24.04
N TRP A 138 -26.32 -13.71 23.03
CA TRP A 138 -26.82 -13.71 21.66
C TRP A 138 -25.82 -14.33 20.68
N GLN A 139 -26.35 -14.92 19.63
CA GLN A 139 -25.57 -15.27 18.45
C GLN A 139 -25.77 -14.20 17.37
N ALA A 140 -24.68 -13.62 16.88
CA ALA A 140 -24.67 -12.66 15.79
C ALA A 140 -23.94 -13.25 14.58
N THR A 141 -24.62 -13.37 13.44
CA THR A 141 -24.10 -13.97 12.20
C THR A 141 -24.03 -12.93 11.11
N SER A 142 -22.87 -12.74 10.50
CA SER A 142 -22.68 -11.79 9.39
C SER A 142 -23.29 -12.37 8.11
N ILE A 143 -24.14 -11.57 7.42
CA ILE A 143 -24.82 -11.96 6.17
C ILE A 143 -23.88 -11.78 4.97
N VAL A 144 -23.04 -10.75 5.03
CA VAL A 144 -22.08 -10.41 3.98
C VAL A 144 -20.69 -10.91 4.42
N SER A 145 -20.24 -12.01 3.83
CA SER A 145 -18.87 -12.50 4.01
C SER A 145 -18.15 -12.41 2.67
N ALA A 146 -17.02 -11.73 2.67
CA ALA A 146 -16.09 -11.74 1.52
C ALA A 146 -15.46 -13.12 1.28
N THR A 147 -15.62 -14.03 2.26
CA THR A 147 -15.23 -15.44 2.21
C THR A 147 -16.48 -16.28 2.38
N HIS A 148 -16.61 -17.41 1.69
CA HIS A 148 -17.77 -18.30 1.74
C HIS A 148 -18.13 -18.89 3.13
N TRP A 149 -17.47 -18.46 4.21
CA TRP A 149 -17.68 -18.91 5.57
C TRP A 149 -18.52 -17.90 6.34
N GLN A 150 -19.76 -18.26 6.66
CA GLN A 150 -20.57 -17.51 7.60
C GLN A 150 -19.96 -17.62 9.00
N ARG A 151 -19.38 -16.53 9.50
CA ARG A 151 -18.86 -16.46 10.86
C ARG A 151 -19.95 -15.98 11.79
N SER A 152 -20.19 -16.77 12.85
CA SER A 152 -21.09 -16.42 13.95
C SER A 152 -20.25 -16.04 15.18
N TYR A 153 -20.68 -15.00 15.88
CA TYR A 153 -20.03 -14.51 17.09
C TYR A 153 -21.03 -14.50 18.24
N GLN A 154 -20.54 -14.68 19.48
CA GLN A 154 -21.33 -14.55 20.69
C GLN A 154 -21.27 -13.11 21.19
N VAL A 155 -22.43 -12.57 21.55
CA VAL A 155 -22.60 -11.23 22.10
C VAL A 155 -23.24 -11.36 23.46
N GLN A 156 -22.63 -10.80 24.48
CA GLN A 156 -23.20 -10.66 25.82
C GLN A 156 -23.69 -9.24 25.99
N ILE A 157 -24.99 -9.09 26.16
CA ILE A 157 -25.62 -7.81 26.51
C ILE A 157 -25.71 -7.71 28.04
N ARG A 158 -25.15 -6.63 28.57
CA ARG A 158 -25.08 -6.28 29.99
C ARG A 158 -25.79 -4.96 30.27
N SER A 159 -25.91 -4.08 29.25
CA SER A 159 -26.65 -2.84 29.29
C SER A 159 -27.26 -2.52 27.92
N LEU A 160 -28.45 -1.88 27.94
CA LEU A 160 -29.15 -1.41 26.75
C LEU A 160 -28.81 0.05 26.38
N ASP A 161 -28.06 0.77 27.24
CA ASP A 161 -27.73 2.19 27.09
C ASP A 161 -26.26 2.52 27.32
N GLN A 162 -25.52 1.72 28.08
CA GLN A 162 -24.12 1.94 28.36
C GLN A 162 -23.21 0.98 27.56
N ARG A 163 -21.99 1.42 27.28
CA ARG A 163 -21.00 0.67 26.47
C ARG A 163 -20.20 -0.33 27.31
N MET A 164 -20.90 -1.27 27.95
CA MET A 164 -20.31 -2.33 28.78
C MET A 164 -20.62 -3.75 28.24
N ASN A 165 -21.10 -3.82 27.00
CA ASN A 165 -21.45 -5.06 26.31
C ASN A 165 -20.20 -5.71 25.71
N TYR A 166 -20.23 -7.04 25.57
CA TYR A 166 -19.10 -7.80 25.05
C TYR A 166 -19.48 -8.59 23.78
N CYS A 167 -18.52 -8.77 22.89
CA CYS A 167 -18.59 -9.65 21.72
C CYS A 167 -17.23 -10.28 21.47
N ASN A 168 -17.18 -11.57 21.22
CA ASN A 168 -15.92 -12.28 20.94
C ASN A 168 -15.40 -12.07 19.49
N CYS A 169 -15.84 -10.99 18.81
CA CYS A 169 -15.37 -10.67 17.45
C CYS A 169 -14.05 -9.89 17.47
N PRO A 170 -13.21 -10.04 16.41
CA PRO A 170 -11.95 -9.31 16.31
C PRO A 170 -12.09 -7.78 16.27
N ASP A 171 -13.24 -7.25 15.75
CA ASP A 171 -13.48 -5.80 15.71
C ASP A 171 -13.57 -5.22 17.13
N LEU A 172 -14.33 -5.84 18.04
CA LEU A 172 -14.42 -5.34 19.42
C LEU A 172 -13.06 -5.36 20.13
N ALA A 173 -12.29 -6.42 19.93
CA ALA A 173 -11.00 -6.59 20.58
C ALA A 173 -9.96 -5.51 20.17
N SER A 174 -10.13 -4.89 19.01
CA SER A 174 -9.13 -3.99 18.44
C SER A 174 -9.59 -2.55 18.20
N ASN A 175 -10.90 -2.28 18.21
CA ASN A 175 -11.43 -0.97 17.78
C ASN A 175 -11.46 0.12 18.87
N ARG A 176 -11.31 -0.23 20.14
CA ARG A 176 -11.31 0.67 21.32
C ARG A 176 -12.56 1.55 21.47
N LEU A 177 -13.72 1.13 20.91
CA LEU A 177 -14.97 1.90 20.94
C LEU A 177 -15.97 1.38 21.99
N GLY A 178 -15.69 0.25 22.63
CA GLY A 178 -16.62 -0.43 23.53
C GLY A 178 -17.87 -1.00 22.85
N THR A 179 -17.92 -0.98 21.51
CA THR A 179 -18.99 -1.56 20.70
C THR A 179 -18.48 -2.07 19.36
N CYS A 180 -19.28 -2.91 18.68
CA CYS A 180 -18.99 -3.44 17.35
C CYS A 180 -20.30 -3.62 16.57
N LYS A 181 -20.22 -3.89 15.28
CA LYS A 181 -21.44 -4.10 14.44
C LYS A 181 -22.36 -5.21 14.96
N HIS A 182 -21.82 -6.21 15.67
CA HIS A 182 -22.60 -7.31 16.24
C HIS A 182 -23.38 -6.88 17.47
N ILE A 183 -22.75 -6.11 18.38
CA ILE A 183 -23.43 -5.50 19.54
C ILE A 183 -24.52 -4.54 19.06
N GLU A 184 -24.19 -3.64 18.11
CA GLU A 184 -25.14 -2.66 17.58
C GLU A 184 -26.33 -3.32 16.86
N ALA A 185 -26.11 -4.48 16.22
CA ALA A 185 -27.20 -5.28 15.63
C ALA A 185 -28.15 -5.81 16.69
N VAL A 186 -27.61 -6.33 17.81
CA VAL A 186 -28.44 -6.83 18.94
C VAL A 186 -29.19 -5.70 19.60
N LEU A 187 -28.52 -4.57 19.89
CA LEU A 187 -29.15 -3.39 20.48
C LEU A 187 -30.28 -2.83 19.58
N HIS A 188 -30.06 -2.80 18.28
CA HIS A 188 -31.07 -2.39 17.31
C HIS A 188 -32.27 -3.34 17.28
N TYR A 189 -32.02 -4.65 17.36
CA TYR A 189 -33.10 -5.66 17.46
C TYR A 189 -33.86 -5.52 18.77
N ALA A 190 -33.15 -5.46 19.91
CA ALA A 190 -33.76 -5.34 21.24
C ALA A 190 -34.66 -4.10 21.37
N LYS A 191 -34.26 -2.96 20.81
CA LYS A 191 -35.01 -1.69 20.82
C LYS A 191 -36.40 -1.82 20.18
N LYS A 192 -36.62 -2.78 19.28
CA LYS A 192 -37.90 -3.02 18.60
C LYS A 192 -38.78 -4.02 19.33
N GLN A 193 -38.30 -4.67 20.39
CA GLN A 193 -39.04 -5.72 21.08
C GLN A 193 -39.94 -5.15 22.21
N PRO A 194 -41.07 -5.80 22.50
CA PRO A 194 -41.90 -5.46 23.66
C PRO A 194 -41.11 -5.56 24.97
N GLY A 195 -41.36 -4.67 25.93
CA GLY A 195 -40.66 -4.66 27.22
C GLY A 195 -39.28 -4.02 27.25
N TYR A 196 -38.74 -3.49 26.12
CA TYR A 196 -37.44 -2.84 26.04
C TYR A 196 -37.22 -1.75 27.09
N LYS A 197 -38.20 -0.83 27.26
CA LYS A 197 -38.13 0.27 28.24
C LYS A 197 -38.01 -0.22 29.68
N VAL A 198 -38.86 -1.19 30.06
CA VAL A 198 -38.88 -1.79 31.41
C VAL A 198 -37.51 -2.47 31.70
N GLN A 199 -36.96 -3.21 30.74
CA GLN A 199 -35.66 -3.88 30.93
C GLN A 199 -34.47 -2.91 30.94
N LYS A 200 -34.60 -1.82 30.18
CA LYS A 200 -33.59 -0.74 30.21
C LYS A 200 -33.58 -0.04 31.60
N GLU A 201 -34.75 0.25 32.17
CA GLU A 201 -34.86 0.89 33.49
C GLU A 201 -34.43 -0.05 34.63
N ALA A 202 -34.69 -1.35 34.51
CA ALA A 202 -34.28 -2.35 35.51
C ALA A 202 -32.77 -2.52 35.62
N GLY A 203 -32.02 -2.20 34.60
CA GLY A 203 -30.57 -2.33 34.54
C GLY A 203 -30.06 -3.78 34.59
N CYS A 204 -28.75 -3.95 34.88
CA CYS A 204 -28.14 -5.27 35.03
C CYS A 204 -28.45 -5.86 36.46
N PRO A 205 -28.90 -7.11 36.54
CA PRO A 205 -29.30 -7.72 37.82
C PRO A 205 -28.13 -8.19 38.68
N VAL A 206 -26.90 -8.14 38.16
CA VAL A 206 -25.69 -8.70 38.82
C VAL A 206 -24.59 -7.66 38.79
N SER A 207 -23.76 -7.59 39.86
CA SER A 207 -22.54 -6.83 39.85
C SER A 207 -21.48 -7.55 39.02
N PHE A 208 -20.71 -6.84 38.20
CA PHE A 208 -19.67 -7.46 37.34
C PHE A 208 -18.51 -6.54 37.06
N VAL A 209 -17.37 -7.15 36.74
CA VAL A 209 -16.19 -6.45 36.21
C VAL A 209 -16.14 -6.60 34.71
N TYR A 210 -15.81 -5.53 34.00
CA TYR A 210 -15.71 -5.46 32.55
C TYR A 210 -14.53 -4.61 32.10
N LEU A 211 -14.17 -4.73 30.81
CA LEU A 211 -13.15 -3.92 30.18
C LEU A 211 -13.77 -2.66 29.59
N ALA A 212 -13.47 -1.49 30.14
CA ALA A 212 -13.93 -0.20 29.66
C ALA A 212 -12.92 0.41 28.66
N TRP A 213 -13.45 1.02 27.61
CA TRP A 213 -12.68 1.70 26.55
C TRP A 213 -12.96 3.21 26.53
N GLU A 214 -13.14 3.81 27.71
CA GLU A 214 -13.50 5.23 27.82
C GLU A 214 -12.30 6.15 27.53
N SER A 215 -11.10 5.75 27.95
CA SER A 215 -9.89 6.48 27.60
C SER A 215 -9.29 5.92 26.31
N ALA A 216 -8.82 6.84 25.49
CA ALA A 216 -8.39 6.50 24.15
C ALA A 216 -7.10 5.67 24.07
N THR A 217 -6.34 5.52 25.16
CA THR A 217 -5.02 4.91 25.16
C THR A 217 -4.99 3.54 25.79
N ARG A 218 -5.56 3.36 26.99
CA ARG A 218 -5.56 2.06 27.68
C ARG A 218 -6.95 1.66 28.12
N PRO A 219 -7.30 0.37 27.99
CA PRO A 219 -8.51 -0.15 28.59
C PRO A 219 -8.35 -0.18 30.13
N ALA A 220 -9.44 0.15 30.82
CA ALA A 220 -9.50 0.06 32.27
C ALA A 220 -10.43 -1.08 32.70
N LEU A 221 -10.04 -1.84 33.73
CA LEU A 221 -10.93 -2.80 34.37
C LEU A 221 -11.86 -2.04 35.30
N ARG A 222 -13.15 -2.01 34.94
CA ARG A 222 -14.20 -1.29 35.70
C ARG A 222 -15.22 -2.20 36.31
N LEU A 223 -15.73 -1.77 37.47
CA LEU A 223 -16.78 -2.44 38.23
C LEU A 223 -18.13 -1.80 37.92
N HIS A 224 -19.08 -2.60 37.50
CA HIS A 224 -20.51 -2.24 37.56
C HIS A 224 -21.10 -2.75 38.87
N ARG A 225 -21.63 -1.85 39.69
CA ARG A 225 -22.33 -2.18 40.95
C ARG A 225 -23.83 -2.26 40.74
N LYS A 226 -24.46 -3.35 41.19
CA LYS A 226 -25.90 -3.45 41.32
C LYS A 226 -26.37 -2.48 42.43
N ALA A 227 -27.65 -2.04 42.37
CA ALA A 227 -28.21 -1.09 43.32
C ALA A 227 -28.15 -1.54 44.77
N GLU A 228 -28.30 -2.84 45.04
CA GLU A 228 -28.23 -3.45 46.34
C GLU A 228 -27.13 -4.51 46.40
N VAL A 229 -25.96 -4.19 46.98
CA VAL A 229 -24.82 -5.07 47.18
C VAL A 229 -24.76 -5.46 48.65
N SER A 230 -24.42 -6.72 48.97
CA SER A 230 -24.20 -7.14 50.34
C SER A 230 -22.97 -6.46 50.98
N ASP A 231 -23.05 -6.12 52.25
CA ASP A 231 -21.94 -5.44 52.97
C ASP A 231 -20.62 -6.19 52.86
N GLU A 232 -20.67 -7.53 52.84
CA GLU A 232 -19.50 -8.40 52.66
C GLU A 232 -18.85 -8.21 51.27
N LEU A 233 -19.67 -8.22 50.23
CA LEU A 233 -19.21 -8.02 48.87
C LEU A 233 -18.73 -6.57 48.64
N ASP A 234 -19.42 -5.57 49.23
CA ASP A 234 -19.02 -4.17 49.10
C ASP A 234 -17.69 -3.91 49.78
N SER A 235 -17.43 -4.47 50.96
CA SER A 235 -16.13 -4.39 51.62
C SER A 235 -15.02 -5.03 50.82
N LEU A 236 -15.27 -6.19 50.20
CA LEU A 236 -14.31 -6.85 49.31
C LEU A 236 -14.01 -6.02 48.06
N LEU A 237 -15.04 -5.43 47.45
CA LEU A 237 -14.87 -4.60 46.26
C LEU A 237 -14.10 -3.30 46.57
N ALA A 238 -14.29 -2.70 47.73
CA ALA A 238 -13.59 -1.50 48.16
C ALA A 238 -12.06 -1.73 48.33
N GLU A 239 -11.62 -2.97 48.58
CA GLU A 239 -10.20 -3.34 48.68
C GLU A 239 -9.49 -3.22 47.28
N PHE A 240 -10.20 -3.59 46.19
CA PHE A 240 -9.60 -3.72 44.87
C PHE A 240 -10.01 -2.60 43.90
N PHE A 241 -11.04 -1.82 44.18
CA PHE A 241 -11.54 -0.76 43.29
C PHE A 241 -11.54 0.60 43.97
N ASN A 242 -11.27 1.66 43.20
CA ASN A 242 -11.33 3.03 43.70
C ASN A 242 -12.77 3.57 43.74
N GLN A 243 -12.93 4.85 44.14
CA GLN A 243 -14.25 5.50 44.21
C GLN A 243 -14.94 5.61 42.83
N ASP A 244 -14.15 5.66 41.74
CA ASP A 244 -14.62 5.69 40.36
C ASP A 244 -14.90 4.31 39.79
N ASN A 245 -14.84 3.27 40.64
CA ASN A 245 -15.01 1.86 40.26
C ASN A 245 -13.93 1.34 39.27
N VAL A 246 -12.72 1.90 39.31
CA VAL A 246 -11.58 1.43 38.53
C VAL A 246 -10.73 0.50 39.39
N PHE A 247 -10.25 -0.61 38.81
CA PHE A 247 -9.37 -1.57 39.49
C PHE A 247 -8.01 -0.92 39.80
N ARG A 248 -7.54 -1.06 41.06
CA ARG A 248 -6.31 -0.44 41.59
C ARG A 248 -5.08 -1.32 41.52
N GLY A 249 -5.25 -2.65 41.55
CA GLY A 249 -4.16 -3.60 41.69
C GLY A 249 -3.35 -3.79 40.43
N ARG A 250 -2.21 -4.48 40.55
CA ARG A 250 -1.41 -4.91 39.42
C ARG A 250 -2.16 -5.94 38.55
N VAL A 251 -2.09 -5.75 37.28
CA VAL A 251 -2.57 -6.73 36.29
C VAL A 251 -1.34 -7.47 35.74
N PRO A 252 -1.25 -8.81 35.83
CA PRO A 252 -2.34 -9.77 36.14
C PRO A 252 -2.50 -10.19 37.59
N ASP A 253 -1.49 -10.04 38.45
CA ASP A 253 -1.37 -10.77 39.72
C ASP A 253 -2.47 -10.45 40.74
N ASP A 254 -2.70 -9.16 41.02
CA ASP A 254 -3.75 -8.77 41.97
C ASP A 254 -5.14 -9.03 41.41
N PHE A 255 -5.32 -9.02 40.07
CA PHE A 255 -6.60 -9.39 39.49
C PHE A 255 -6.90 -10.89 39.64
N TYR A 256 -5.90 -11.76 39.60
CA TYR A 256 -6.09 -13.19 39.88
C TYR A 256 -6.45 -13.41 41.33
N ARG A 257 -5.80 -12.72 42.29
CA ARG A 257 -6.20 -12.76 43.74
C ARG A 257 -7.63 -12.30 43.94
N PHE A 258 -8.04 -11.22 43.25
CA PHE A 258 -9.43 -10.74 43.26
C PHE A 258 -10.37 -11.80 42.70
N SER A 259 -10.06 -12.37 41.51
CA SER A 259 -10.89 -13.38 40.84
C SER A 259 -11.10 -14.63 41.70
N GLU A 260 -10.08 -15.10 42.43
CA GLU A 260 -10.17 -16.21 43.36
C GLU A 260 -11.14 -15.93 44.54
N ARG A 261 -11.14 -14.69 45.06
CA ARG A 261 -12.02 -14.28 46.19
C ARG A 261 -13.48 -14.13 45.78
N VAL A 262 -13.76 -13.85 44.50
CA VAL A 262 -15.14 -13.73 43.99
C VAL A 262 -15.62 -15.00 43.27
N TYR A 263 -14.75 -16.02 43.15
CA TYR A 263 -15.09 -17.28 42.47
C TYR A 263 -16.22 -18.02 43.14
N GLY A 264 -17.19 -18.48 42.36
CA GLY A 264 -18.38 -19.26 42.84
C GLY A 264 -19.50 -18.41 43.43
N ARG A 265 -19.41 -17.07 43.47
CA ARG A 265 -20.48 -16.19 43.92
C ARG A 265 -21.55 -16.07 42.85
N GLU A 266 -22.81 -16.19 43.21
CA GLU A 266 -23.94 -16.02 42.31
C GLU A 266 -24.32 -14.54 42.10
N ASP A 267 -23.95 -13.64 43.01
CA ASP A 267 -24.24 -12.20 43.01
C ASP A 267 -23.17 -11.36 42.32
N PHE A 268 -22.10 -12.01 41.81
CA PHE A 268 -20.97 -11.35 41.13
C PHE A 268 -20.45 -12.13 39.92
N GLN A 269 -20.08 -11.42 38.84
CA GLN A 269 -19.49 -12.01 37.64
C GLN A 269 -18.23 -11.29 37.20
N VAL A 270 -17.23 -12.05 36.76
CA VAL A 270 -16.09 -11.52 36.05
C VAL A 270 -16.33 -11.68 34.54
N GLY A 271 -16.40 -10.57 33.82
CA GLY A 271 -16.68 -10.60 32.39
C GLY A 271 -15.59 -11.27 31.58
N ASP A 272 -15.99 -11.94 30.50
CA ASP A 272 -15.05 -12.61 29.58
C ASP A 272 -14.02 -11.65 28.95
N ASP A 273 -14.41 -10.40 28.70
CA ASP A 273 -13.55 -9.30 28.24
C ASP A 273 -12.46 -8.96 29.25
N ALA A 274 -12.83 -8.80 30.53
CA ALA A 274 -11.87 -8.57 31.62
C ALA A 274 -10.89 -9.75 31.75
N GLN A 275 -11.41 -10.99 31.78
CA GLN A 275 -10.58 -12.20 31.86
C GLN A 275 -9.63 -12.35 30.67
N GLN A 276 -10.12 -12.04 29.46
CA GLN A 276 -9.29 -12.09 28.24
C GLN A 276 -8.19 -11.05 28.28
N TYR A 277 -8.49 -9.83 28.73
CA TYR A 277 -7.49 -8.78 28.87
C TYR A 277 -6.41 -9.15 29.88
N VAL A 278 -6.80 -9.64 31.07
CA VAL A 278 -5.85 -10.07 32.12
C VAL A 278 -4.98 -11.24 31.66
N ARG A 279 -5.58 -12.23 30.98
CA ARG A 279 -4.81 -13.32 30.36
C ARG A 279 -3.80 -12.79 29.34
N GLN A 280 -4.21 -11.83 28.51
CA GLN A 280 -3.31 -11.21 27.55
C GLN A 280 -2.15 -10.48 28.24
N CYS A 281 -2.41 -9.74 29.33
CA CYS A 281 -1.35 -9.10 30.12
C CYS A 281 -0.39 -10.14 30.74
N ALA A 282 -0.91 -11.26 31.22
CA ALA A 282 -0.09 -12.35 31.75
C ALA A 282 0.78 -12.99 30.65
N GLU A 283 0.22 -13.22 29.47
CA GLU A 283 0.96 -13.74 28.31
C GLU A 283 2.05 -12.77 27.84
N ASP A 284 1.73 -11.46 27.79
CA ASP A 284 2.67 -10.41 27.41
C ASP A 284 3.83 -10.32 28.43
N ALA A 285 3.55 -10.37 29.75
CA ALA A 285 4.56 -10.41 30.80
C ALA A 285 5.44 -11.67 30.73
N ALA A 286 4.84 -12.84 30.56
CA ALA A 286 5.57 -14.09 30.39
C ALA A 286 6.43 -14.08 29.12
N GLN A 287 5.93 -13.48 28.04
CA GLN A 287 6.70 -13.32 26.79
C GLN A 287 7.87 -12.35 26.97
N ALA A 288 7.71 -11.27 27.73
CA ALA A 288 8.78 -10.32 28.03
C ALA A 288 9.93 -11.01 28.81
N LEU A 289 9.61 -11.73 29.89
CA LEU A 289 10.59 -12.49 30.67
C LEU A 289 11.30 -13.56 29.83
N ARG A 290 10.55 -14.30 29.01
CA ARG A 290 11.12 -15.27 28.10
C ARG A 290 12.03 -14.58 27.08
N GLY A 291 11.62 -13.44 26.56
CA GLY A 291 12.36 -12.63 25.61
C GLY A 291 13.71 -12.17 26.15
N GLU A 292 13.78 -11.72 27.38
CA GLU A 292 15.05 -11.35 28.02
C GLU A 292 16.01 -12.54 28.14
N LYS A 293 15.50 -13.72 28.51
CA LYS A 293 16.31 -14.94 28.56
C LYS A 293 16.85 -15.28 27.17
N ILE A 294 16.00 -15.29 26.15
CA ILE A 294 16.37 -15.55 24.75
C ILE A 294 17.44 -14.56 24.30
N SER A 295 17.23 -13.27 24.50
CA SER A 295 18.17 -12.23 24.12
C SER A 295 19.54 -12.43 24.78
N ARG A 296 19.58 -12.69 26.09
CA ARG A 296 20.83 -12.97 26.83
C ARG A 296 21.56 -14.20 26.30
N GLU A 297 20.87 -15.29 25.98
CA GLU A 297 21.46 -16.51 25.43
C GLU A 297 22.08 -16.29 24.03
N ILE A 298 21.36 -15.60 23.13
CA ILE A 298 21.83 -15.29 21.79
C ILE A 298 23.06 -14.37 21.84
N MET A 299 23.02 -13.32 22.68
CA MET A 299 24.14 -12.38 22.81
C MET A 299 25.39 -13.06 23.41
N ARG A 300 25.23 -13.97 24.35
CA ARG A 300 26.35 -14.76 24.95
C ARG A 300 27.02 -15.68 23.94
N ALA A 301 26.31 -16.10 22.87
CA ALA A 301 26.86 -16.98 21.83
C ALA A 301 27.86 -16.26 20.91
N GLN A 302 28.05 -14.94 21.02
CA GLN A 302 29.03 -14.13 20.27
C GLN A 302 29.01 -14.40 18.74
N GLY A 303 27.82 -14.54 18.18
CA GLY A 303 27.59 -14.79 16.75
C GLY A 303 27.72 -16.25 16.29
N LEU A 304 27.98 -17.18 17.20
CA LEU A 304 28.05 -18.63 16.90
C LEU A 304 26.79 -19.31 17.43
N LEU A 305 25.73 -19.34 16.62
CA LEU A 305 24.45 -19.94 17.00
C LEU A 305 24.38 -21.41 16.56
N PRO A 306 23.76 -22.31 17.39
CA PRO A 306 23.50 -23.67 17.02
C PRO A 306 22.69 -23.77 15.72
N GLY A 307 23.03 -24.73 14.84
CA GLY A 307 22.32 -24.95 13.58
C GLY A 307 22.65 -23.94 12.46
N ILE A 308 23.48 -22.90 12.73
CA ILE A 308 23.90 -21.90 11.75
C ILE A 308 25.37 -22.09 11.36
N LYS A 309 25.63 -22.22 10.05
CA LYS A 309 26.97 -22.44 9.47
C LYS A 309 27.83 -21.17 9.37
N ALA A 310 27.26 -19.99 9.60
CA ALA A 310 27.95 -18.70 9.51
C ALA A 310 28.13 -18.07 10.88
N ARG A 311 29.23 -17.33 11.07
CA ARG A 311 29.40 -16.44 12.22
C ARG A 311 28.71 -15.11 11.94
N LEU A 312 27.81 -14.71 12.83
CA LEU A 312 27.07 -13.45 12.74
C LEU A 312 27.93 -12.27 13.19
N PHE A 313 27.75 -11.12 12.57
CA PHE A 313 28.29 -9.86 13.08
C PHE A 313 27.54 -9.45 14.37
N PRO A 314 28.14 -8.60 15.25
CA PRO A 314 27.50 -8.18 16.50
C PRO A 314 26.08 -7.63 16.28
N TYR A 315 25.91 -6.67 15.37
CA TYR A 315 24.59 -6.12 15.06
C TYR A 315 23.61 -7.17 14.51
N GLN A 316 24.09 -8.18 13.75
CA GLN A 316 23.23 -9.28 13.30
C GLN A 316 22.77 -10.14 14.47
N SER A 317 23.64 -10.38 15.43
CA SER A 317 23.27 -11.08 16.67
C SER A 317 22.20 -10.31 17.46
N GLU A 318 22.31 -8.99 17.54
CA GLU A 318 21.26 -8.12 18.11
C GLU A 318 19.94 -8.26 17.36
N GLY A 319 19.95 -8.23 16.01
CA GLY A 319 18.75 -8.42 15.20
C GLY A 319 18.12 -9.81 15.35
N VAL A 320 18.94 -10.86 15.47
CA VAL A 320 18.48 -12.21 15.78
C VAL A 320 17.87 -12.27 17.18
N ALA A 321 18.55 -11.67 18.17
CA ALA A 321 18.04 -11.57 19.54
C ALA A 321 16.70 -10.81 19.58
N PHE A 322 16.60 -9.69 18.87
CA PHE A 322 15.36 -8.91 18.74
C PHE A 322 14.21 -9.73 18.14
N LEU A 323 14.44 -10.37 16.97
CA LEU A 323 13.41 -11.17 16.31
C LEU A 323 12.94 -12.35 17.16
N ALA A 324 13.87 -13.11 17.73
CA ALA A 324 13.56 -14.29 18.53
C ALA A 324 12.92 -13.94 19.88
N SER A 325 13.40 -12.89 20.56
CA SER A 325 12.88 -12.46 21.88
C SER A 325 11.49 -11.83 21.77
N ARG A 326 11.26 -10.96 20.80
CA ARG A 326 9.95 -10.34 20.60
C ARG A 326 8.94 -11.30 19.97
N GLY A 327 9.41 -12.25 19.17
CA GLY A 327 8.57 -13.25 18.49
C GLY A 327 7.71 -12.68 17.36
N ARG A 328 7.24 -11.45 17.49
CA ARG A 328 6.49 -10.71 16.47
C ARG A 328 7.14 -9.34 16.30
N ALA A 329 7.84 -9.14 15.17
CA ALA A 329 8.67 -7.96 14.98
C ALA A 329 8.85 -7.57 13.51
N LEU A 330 9.11 -6.29 13.28
CA LEU A 330 9.53 -5.71 12.00
C LEU A 330 11.02 -5.40 12.05
N LEU A 331 11.80 -6.09 11.22
CA LEU A 331 13.21 -5.78 10.98
C LEU A 331 13.30 -4.84 9.78
N ALA A 332 13.52 -3.57 10.07
CA ALA A 332 13.54 -2.47 9.12
C ALA A 332 14.96 -2.01 8.72
N ASP A 333 15.97 -2.85 8.95
CA ASP A 333 17.36 -2.61 8.62
C ASP A 333 17.54 -2.16 7.17
N ASP A 334 18.50 -1.29 6.93
CA ASP A 334 18.88 -0.88 5.57
C ASP A 334 19.20 -2.08 4.68
N MET A 335 19.07 -1.88 3.38
CA MET A 335 19.37 -2.94 2.41
C MET A 335 20.85 -3.31 2.44
N GLY A 336 21.14 -4.62 2.36
CA GLY A 336 22.50 -5.14 2.40
C GLY A 336 23.03 -5.53 3.79
N LEU A 337 22.30 -5.23 4.88
CA LEU A 337 22.67 -5.61 6.27
C LEU A 337 22.37 -7.08 6.62
N GLY A 338 21.91 -7.88 5.66
CA GLY A 338 21.71 -9.32 5.85
C GLY A 338 20.44 -9.71 6.61
N LYS A 339 19.32 -8.99 6.42
CA LYS A 339 18.01 -9.31 7.01
C LYS A 339 17.60 -10.78 6.83
N THR A 340 17.82 -11.34 5.62
CA THR A 340 17.50 -12.74 5.32
C THR A 340 18.28 -13.70 6.23
N LEU A 341 19.59 -13.47 6.42
CA LEU A 341 20.42 -14.28 7.32
C LEU A 341 19.96 -14.15 8.78
N GLN A 342 19.64 -12.94 9.22
CA GLN A 342 19.13 -12.70 10.59
C GLN A 342 17.81 -13.44 10.81
N ALA A 343 16.88 -13.41 9.84
CA ALA A 343 15.62 -14.13 9.93
C ALA A 343 15.80 -15.66 9.91
N ILE A 344 16.70 -16.19 9.07
CA ILE A 344 17.05 -17.62 9.06
C ILE A 344 17.66 -18.04 10.40
N ALA A 345 18.60 -17.24 10.93
CA ALA A 345 19.26 -17.53 12.19
C ALA A 345 18.30 -17.49 13.40
N ALA A 346 17.40 -16.49 13.44
CA ALA A 346 16.35 -16.43 14.46
C ALA A 346 15.39 -17.62 14.37
N SER A 347 15.01 -18.01 13.15
CA SER A 347 14.15 -19.17 12.91
C SER A 347 14.83 -20.47 13.35
N SER A 348 16.11 -20.65 12.99
CA SER A 348 16.88 -21.83 13.39
C SER A 348 16.99 -21.92 14.92
N TRP A 349 17.25 -20.79 15.59
CA TRP A 349 17.30 -20.75 17.04
C TRP A 349 15.95 -21.14 17.68
N LEU A 350 14.82 -20.62 17.14
CA LEU A 350 13.47 -20.99 17.61
C LEU A 350 13.12 -22.45 17.32
N ILE A 351 13.60 -23.04 16.22
CA ILE A 351 13.43 -24.46 15.91
C ILE A 351 14.12 -25.32 16.96
N GLU A 352 15.36 -24.99 17.28
CA GLU A 352 16.19 -25.80 18.20
C GLU A 352 15.76 -25.63 19.68
N ASN A 353 15.31 -24.42 20.09
CA ASN A 353 15.11 -24.12 21.52
C ASN A 353 13.64 -23.91 21.91
N GLU A 354 12.75 -23.50 20.98
CA GLU A 354 11.35 -23.15 21.28
C GLU A 354 10.33 -24.09 20.58
N GLY A 355 10.80 -25.14 19.94
CA GLY A 355 9.96 -26.18 19.36
C GLY A 355 9.18 -25.73 18.11
N VAL A 356 9.63 -24.70 17.41
CA VAL A 356 9.07 -24.30 16.09
C VAL A 356 9.31 -25.44 15.09
N ARG A 357 8.28 -25.89 14.39
CA ARG A 357 8.36 -27.01 13.44
C ARG A 357 8.00 -26.65 12.01
N ARG A 358 7.26 -25.56 11.80
CA ARG A 358 6.77 -25.16 10.47
C ARG A 358 6.95 -23.65 10.29
N VAL A 359 7.89 -23.29 9.41
CA VAL A 359 8.23 -21.91 9.07
C VAL A 359 7.71 -21.62 7.67
N LEU A 360 6.77 -20.68 7.55
CA LEU A 360 6.22 -20.22 6.28
C LEU A 360 6.93 -18.94 5.83
N VAL A 361 7.65 -19.00 4.72
CA VAL A 361 8.32 -17.84 4.12
C VAL A 361 7.49 -17.29 2.98
N LEU A 362 6.96 -16.08 3.14
CA LEU A 362 6.26 -15.31 2.11
C LEU A 362 7.25 -14.36 1.45
N CYS A 363 7.49 -14.51 0.16
CA CYS A 363 8.40 -13.66 -0.58
C CYS A 363 7.91 -13.39 -2.00
N PRO A 364 8.43 -12.39 -2.73
CA PRO A 364 8.19 -12.26 -4.16
C PRO A 364 8.54 -13.54 -4.92
N ALA A 365 7.82 -13.84 -6.00
CA ALA A 365 8.04 -15.07 -6.79
C ALA A 365 9.48 -15.21 -7.28
N SER A 366 10.16 -14.10 -7.58
CA SER A 366 11.56 -14.05 -7.99
C SER A 366 12.55 -14.50 -6.91
N LEU A 367 12.19 -14.41 -5.62
CA LEU A 367 13.07 -14.69 -4.49
C LEU A 367 12.96 -16.12 -3.95
N LYS A 368 11.98 -16.91 -4.35
CA LYS A 368 11.78 -18.28 -3.81
C LYS A 368 13.03 -19.16 -3.86
N HIS A 369 13.67 -19.21 -5.01
CA HIS A 369 14.89 -20.02 -5.19
C HIS A 369 16.10 -19.42 -4.47
N GLN A 370 16.16 -18.11 -4.30
CA GLN A 370 17.20 -17.45 -3.52
C GLN A 370 17.03 -17.82 -2.03
N TRP A 371 15.83 -17.71 -1.47
CA TRP A 371 15.55 -18.16 -0.10
C TRP A 371 15.95 -19.60 0.12
N ALA A 372 15.60 -20.49 -0.81
CA ALA A 372 15.99 -21.90 -0.73
C ALA A 372 17.51 -22.07 -0.69
N ARG A 373 18.26 -21.35 -1.54
CA ARG A 373 19.73 -21.39 -1.54
C ARG A 373 20.33 -20.82 -0.25
N GLU A 374 19.80 -19.73 0.26
CA GLU A 374 20.26 -19.10 1.51
C GLU A 374 20.01 -20.03 2.72
N ILE A 375 18.84 -20.67 2.82
CA ILE A 375 18.54 -21.65 3.86
C ILE A 375 19.51 -22.84 3.76
N ALA A 376 19.72 -23.43 2.59
CA ALA A 376 20.65 -24.56 2.38
C ALA A 376 22.11 -24.15 2.65
N LYS A 377 22.50 -22.93 2.34
CA LYS A 377 23.84 -22.39 2.60
C LYS A 377 24.12 -22.26 4.10
N PHE A 378 23.17 -21.71 4.86
CA PHE A 378 23.38 -21.35 6.27
C PHE A 378 22.89 -22.37 7.26
N THR A 379 22.04 -23.32 6.85
CA THR A 379 21.46 -24.37 7.71
C THR A 379 21.53 -25.74 7.05
N ASN A 380 21.14 -26.80 7.81
CA ASN A 380 20.86 -28.13 7.27
C ASN A 380 19.36 -28.46 7.30
N HIS A 381 18.52 -27.47 7.56
CA HIS A 381 17.08 -27.70 7.69
C HIS A 381 16.42 -28.07 6.37
N PRO A 382 15.53 -29.09 6.32
CA PRO A 382 14.78 -29.44 5.14
C PRO A 382 13.82 -28.33 4.75
N LEU A 383 13.72 -28.07 3.43
CA LEU A 383 12.87 -27.02 2.88
C LEU A 383 12.02 -27.52 1.72
N GLN A 384 10.87 -26.89 1.51
CA GLN A 384 9.96 -27.16 0.39
C GLN A 384 9.60 -25.84 -0.31
N ILE A 385 9.83 -25.76 -1.63
CA ILE A 385 9.34 -24.66 -2.45
C ILE A 385 7.94 -25.00 -2.95
N ILE A 386 6.98 -24.13 -2.71
CA ILE A 386 5.59 -24.29 -3.13
C ILE A 386 5.41 -23.73 -4.55
N GLN A 387 5.02 -24.59 -5.50
CA GLN A 387 4.87 -24.21 -6.91
C GLN A 387 4.02 -25.20 -7.71
N GLY A 388 3.55 -24.77 -8.89
CA GLY A 388 2.74 -25.63 -9.77
C GLY A 388 1.24 -25.51 -9.54
N GLY A 389 0.49 -26.49 -10.00
CA GLY A 389 -0.97 -26.56 -9.89
C GLY A 389 -1.46 -26.76 -8.44
N ALA A 390 -2.74 -26.48 -8.16
CA ALA A 390 -3.31 -26.52 -6.81
C ALA A 390 -3.14 -27.89 -6.12
N SER A 391 -3.41 -28.99 -6.83
CA SER A 391 -3.27 -30.36 -6.29
C SER A 391 -1.83 -30.66 -5.87
N ASN A 392 -0.86 -30.27 -6.71
CA ASN A 392 0.55 -30.46 -6.40
C ASN A 392 0.98 -29.63 -5.17
N ARG A 393 0.48 -28.38 -5.06
CA ARG A 393 0.80 -27.52 -3.93
C ARG A 393 0.23 -28.08 -2.62
N ALA A 394 -0.98 -28.63 -2.65
CA ALA A 394 -1.58 -29.26 -1.46
C ALA A 394 -0.71 -30.42 -0.93
N VAL A 395 -0.09 -31.23 -1.80
CA VAL A 395 0.86 -32.25 -1.41
C VAL A 395 2.15 -31.64 -0.85
N GLN A 396 2.66 -30.58 -1.49
CA GLN A 396 3.88 -29.90 -1.05
C GLN A 396 3.74 -29.26 0.34
N TYR A 397 2.58 -28.74 0.72
CA TYR A 397 2.33 -28.20 2.07
C TYR A 397 2.32 -29.28 3.17
N ARG A 398 2.16 -30.56 2.79
CA ARG A 398 2.20 -31.72 3.70
C ARG A 398 3.56 -32.41 3.74
N ALA A 399 4.55 -31.90 2.99
CA ALA A 399 5.89 -32.48 2.96
C ALA A 399 6.54 -32.44 4.35
N ASP A 400 7.46 -33.37 4.61
CA ASP A 400 8.29 -33.37 5.81
C ASP A 400 9.43 -32.37 5.65
N ALA A 401 9.11 -31.11 5.89
CA ALA A 401 10.02 -29.99 5.78
C ALA A 401 9.81 -29.01 6.96
N LEU A 402 10.85 -28.25 7.29
CA LEU A 402 10.78 -27.18 8.31
C LEU A 402 10.47 -25.82 7.67
N PHE A 403 11.01 -25.54 6.48
CA PHE A 403 10.77 -24.30 5.76
C PHE A 403 9.89 -24.53 4.53
N PHE A 404 8.82 -23.74 4.41
CA PHE A 404 7.90 -23.72 3.27
C PHE A 404 7.97 -22.36 2.60
N ILE A 405 8.42 -22.29 1.35
CA ILE A 405 8.67 -21.05 0.63
C ILE A 405 7.58 -20.83 -0.41
N VAL A 406 6.78 -19.78 -0.26
CA VAL A 406 5.63 -19.47 -1.13
C VAL A 406 5.64 -17.99 -1.54
N ASN A 407 5.11 -17.67 -2.71
CA ASN A 407 4.95 -16.28 -3.12
C ASN A 407 3.59 -15.72 -2.69
N TYR A 408 3.54 -14.41 -2.49
CA TYR A 408 2.37 -13.69 -1.99
C TYR A 408 1.08 -13.99 -2.75
N GLU A 409 1.14 -14.12 -4.08
CA GLU A 409 -0.04 -14.33 -4.94
C GLU A 409 -0.67 -15.73 -4.72
N LEU A 410 0.11 -16.74 -4.34
CA LEU A 410 -0.41 -18.07 -4.03
C LEU A 410 -1.12 -18.12 -2.68
N VAL A 411 -0.76 -17.27 -1.73
CA VAL A 411 -1.42 -17.21 -0.41
C VAL A 411 -2.92 -16.96 -0.54
N LEU A 412 -3.33 -16.11 -1.49
CA LEU A 412 -4.75 -15.84 -1.76
C LEU A 412 -5.55 -17.08 -2.15
N ARG A 413 -4.90 -18.03 -2.84
CA ARG A 413 -5.52 -19.25 -3.36
C ARG A 413 -5.42 -20.41 -2.38
N ASP A 414 -4.38 -20.43 -1.56
CA ASP A 414 -3.98 -21.56 -0.73
C ASP A 414 -4.29 -21.32 0.77
N LEU A 415 -5.02 -20.25 1.13
CA LEU A 415 -5.27 -19.88 2.52
C LEU A 415 -5.86 -21.02 3.36
N SER A 416 -6.82 -21.78 2.82
CA SER A 416 -7.43 -22.92 3.53
C SER A 416 -6.38 -24.00 3.86
N VAL A 417 -5.56 -24.38 2.88
CA VAL A 417 -4.51 -25.40 3.05
C VAL A 417 -3.43 -24.91 4.04
N ILE A 418 -3.06 -23.61 3.97
CA ILE A 418 -2.11 -23.01 4.91
C ILE A 418 -2.66 -23.04 6.34
N SER A 419 -3.94 -22.69 6.50
CA SER A 419 -4.58 -22.58 7.84
C SER A 419 -4.97 -23.93 8.44
N GLU A 420 -5.35 -24.91 7.62
CA GLU A 420 -5.89 -26.20 8.10
C GLU A 420 -4.84 -27.32 8.09
N ASP A 421 -4.01 -27.41 7.03
CA ASP A 421 -3.01 -28.47 6.86
C ASP A 421 -1.63 -28.06 7.37
N LEU A 422 -1.10 -26.91 6.90
CA LEU A 422 0.25 -26.49 7.27
C LEU A 422 0.32 -26.00 8.71
N LYS A 423 -0.58 -25.10 9.14
CA LYS A 423 -0.60 -24.49 10.49
C LYS A 423 0.78 -24.01 10.91
N PRO A 424 1.33 -22.98 10.25
CA PRO A 424 2.69 -22.54 10.52
C PRO A 424 2.85 -21.97 11.94
N ASP A 425 3.96 -22.29 12.61
CA ASP A 425 4.33 -21.73 13.92
C ASP A 425 4.94 -20.33 13.73
N LEU A 426 5.74 -20.15 12.68
CA LEU A 426 6.42 -18.91 12.32
C LEU A 426 6.09 -18.52 10.89
N MET A 427 5.76 -17.25 10.68
CA MET A 427 5.60 -16.64 9.36
C MET A 427 6.66 -15.56 9.15
N ILE A 428 7.40 -15.64 8.05
CA ILE A 428 8.38 -14.64 7.62
C ILE A 428 7.83 -13.95 6.37
N LEU A 429 7.75 -12.62 6.39
CA LEU A 429 7.35 -11.81 5.25
C LEU A 429 8.57 -11.04 4.74
N ASP A 430 9.10 -11.43 3.58
CA ASP A 430 10.20 -10.71 2.94
C ASP A 430 9.69 -9.75 1.86
N GLU A 431 10.34 -8.59 1.71
CA GLU A 431 9.90 -7.47 0.87
C GLU A 431 8.42 -7.12 1.18
N ALA A 432 8.14 -6.92 2.47
CA ALA A 432 6.78 -6.78 3.01
C ALA A 432 6.02 -5.54 2.50
N GLN A 433 6.68 -4.60 1.80
CA GLN A 433 6.00 -3.52 1.08
C GLN A 433 4.95 -4.03 0.08
N ARG A 434 4.93 -5.30 -0.27
CA ARG A 434 3.85 -5.95 -1.04
C ARG A 434 2.48 -5.88 -0.36
N ILE A 435 2.44 -5.78 0.97
CA ILE A 435 1.22 -5.69 1.77
C ILE A 435 1.03 -4.30 2.41
N LYS A 436 1.77 -3.28 1.97
CA LYS A 436 1.68 -1.90 2.51
C LYS A 436 0.29 -1.27 2.39
N ASN A 437 -0.47 -1.62 1.36
CA ASN A 437 -1.83 -1.15 1.22
C ASN A 437 -2.81 -2.08 1.95
N TRP A 438 -3.27 -1.66 3.12
CA TRP A 438 -4.20 -2.40 3.98
C TRP A 438 -5.56 -2.73 3.34
N ARG A 439 -5.95 -2.01 2.27
CA ARG A 439 -7.22 -2.22 1.54
C ARG A 439 -7.16 -3.39 0.56
N THR A 440 -5.98 -3.91 0.25
CA THR A 440 -5.84 -5.01 -0.72
C THR A 440 -6.30 -6.34 -0.15
N LYS A 441 -6.87 -7.19 -1.03
CA LYS A 441 -7.22 -8.58 -0.65
C LYS A 441 -6.01 -9.34 -0.12
N LEU A 442 -4.82 -9.08 -0.67
CA LEU A 442 -3.59 -9.72 -0.23
C LEU A 442 -3.24 -9.38 1.22
N ALA A 443 -3.23 -8.09 1.57
CA ALA A 443 -2.96 -7.67 2.95
C ALA A 443 -3.98 -8.24 3.94
N SER A 444 -5.27 -8.26 3.56
CA SER A 444 -6.32 -8.85 4.38
C SER A 444 -6.15 -10.37 4.55
N THR A 445 -5.75 -11.08 3.49
CA THR A 445 -5.55 -12.55 3.53
C THR A 445 -4.36 -12.94 4.40
N VAL A 446 -3.23 -12.24 4.27
CA VAL A 446 -2.04 -12.51 5.09
C VAL A 446 -2.35 -12.35 6.59
N LYS A 447 -3.15 -11.35 6.97
CA LYS A 447 -3.60 -11.13 8.36
C LYS A 447 -4.48 -12.24 8.92
N LEU A 448 -5.08 -13.08 8.08
CA LEU A 448 -5.90 -14.22 8.51
C LEU A 448 -5.08 -15.46 8.87
N ILE A 449 -3.79 -15.50 8.51
CA ILE A 449 -2.91 -16.62 8.87
C ILE A 449 -2.53 -16.47 10.34
N SER A 450 -3.04 -17.38 11.18
CA SER A 450 -2.71 -17.39 12.61
C SER A 450 -1.37 -18.08 12.84
N THR A 451 -0.41 -17.37 13.43
CA THR A 451 0.91 -17.88 13.78
C THR A 451 1.37 -17.34 15.12
N ARG A 452 2.15 -18.13 15.85
CA ARG A 452 2.75 -17.71 17.13
C ARG A 452 3.81 -16.63 16.89
N TYR A 453 4.66 -16.81 15.88
CA TYR A 453 5.78 -15.92 15.56
C TYR A 453 5.58 -15.27 14.18
N VAL A 454 5.96 -14.00 14.06
CA VAL A 454 5.91 -13.25 12.79
C VAL A 454 7.14 -12.37 12.64
N PHE A 455 7.92 -12.58 11.59
CA PHE A 455 9.04 -11.72 11.22
C PHE A 455 8.70 -10.98 9.93
N VAL A 456 8.60 -9.68 10.01
CA VAL A 456 8.39 -8.81 8.85
C VAL A 456 9.74 -8.20 8.47
N LEU A 457 10.16 -8.39 7.22
CA LEU A 457 11.43 -7.89 6.71
C LEU A 457 11.16 -6.85 5.62
N SER A 458 11.66 -5.65 5.79
CA SER A 458 11.56 -4.60 4.78
C SER A 458 12.73 -3.62 4.93
N GLY A 459 13.36 -3.23 3.82
CA GLY A 459 14.32 -2.12 3.82
C GLY A 459 13.63 -0.75 3.74
N THR A 460 12.34 -0.74 3.40
CA THR A 460 11.54 0.47 3.20
C THR A 460 10.13 0.27 3.76
N PRO A 461 9.97 0.22 5.10
CA PRO A 461 8.68 0.00 5.73
C PRO A 461 7.71 1.18 5.53
N LEU A 462 8.23 2.36 5.20
CA LEU A 462 7.50 3.58 4.86
C LEU A 462 8.01 4.09 3.51
N GLU A 463 7.16 4.11 2.48
CA GLU A 463 7.55 4.64 1.17
C GLU A 463 6.90 6.00 0.85
N ASN A 464 5.61 6.12 1.06
CA ASN A 464 4.88 7.32 0.66
C ASN A 464 3.91 7.85 1.72
N ARG A 465 3.44 7.02 2.64
CA ARG A 465 2.40 7.37 3.61
C ARG A 465 2.60 6.61 4.91
N LEU A 466 2.21 7.22 6.02
CA LEU A 466 2.22 6.58 7.33
C LEU A 466 1.34 5.32 7.38
N GLU A 467 0.27 5.27 6.58
CA GLU A 467 -0.60 4.10 6.47
C GLU A 467 0.11 2.86 5.88
N ASP A 468 1.24 3.04 5.17
CA ASP A 468 2.08 1.93 4.71
C ASP A 468 2.67 1.18 5.92
N LEU A 469 3.23 1.92 6.88
CA LEU A 469 3.74 1.38 8.15
C LEU A 469 2.62 0.77 9.00
N TYR A 470 1.45 1.46 9.08
CA TYR A 470 0.27 0.93 9.76
C TYR A 470 -0.11 -0.46 9.25
N SER A 471 -0.13 -0.66 7.93
CA SER A 471 -0.50 -1.97 7.35
C SER A 471 0.47 -3.09 7.75
N LEU A 472 1.77 -2.82 7.82
CA LEU A 472 2.79 -3.77 8.25
C LEU A 472 2.66 -4.10 9.74
N LEU A 473 2.46 -3.08 10.57
CA LEU A 473 2.32 -3.26 12.01
C LEU A 473 1.02 -4.01 12.39
N GLN A 474 -0.02 -3.92 11.57
CA GLN A 474 -1.23 -4.75 11.76
C GLN A 474 -0.96 -6.26 11.62
N VAL A 475 0.10 -6.69 10.95
CA VAL A 475 0.52 -8.10 10.87
C VAL A 475 1.42 -8.46 12.05
N VAL A 476 2.25 -7.52 12.52
CA VAL A 476 3.12 -7.70 13.69
C VAL A 476 2.28 -7.73 14.97
N ASP A 477 1.69 -6.61 15.33
CA ASP A 477 0.76 -6.46 16.46
C ASP A 477 -0.19 -5.27 16.18
N ALA A 478 -1.47 -5.57 16.01
CA ALA A 478 -2.50 -4.58 15.73
C ALA A 478 -2.72 -3.58 16.89
N ARG A 479 -2.25 -3.90 18.11
CA ARG A 479 -2.42 -3.08 19.31
C ARG A 479 -1.49 -1.88 19.33
N VAL A 480 -0.33 -1.96 18.67
CA VAL A 480 0.74 -0.93 18.70
C VAL A 480 0.22 0.44 18.26
N LEU A 481 -0.41 0.52 17.09
CA LEU A 481 -1.00 1.76 16.57
C LEU A 481 -2.52 1.85 16.81
N GLY A 482 -3.12 0.78 17.33
CA GLY A 482 -4.55 0.70 17.56
C GLY A 482 -5.39 0.70 16.28
N PRO A 483 -6.68 1.09 16.35
CA PRO A 483 -7.55 1.13 15.18
C PRO A 483 -7.17 2.26 14.22
N LEU A 484 -7.46 2.08 12.93
CA LEU A 484 -7.08 3.04 11.89
C LEU A 484 -7.60 4.46 12.16
N TRP A 485 -8.87 4.59 12.59
CA TRP A 485 -9.48 5.89 12.89
C TRP A 485 -8.70 6.66 13.94
N ARG A 486 -8.17 5.96 14.97
CA ARG A 486 -7.35 6.56 16.02
C ARG A 486 -5.94 6.91 15.52
N CYS A 487 -5.30 6.01 14.79
CA CYS A 487 -4.01 6.26 14.15
C CYS A 487 -4.04 7.50 13.24
N LEU A 488 -5.12 7.66 12.45
CA LEU A 488 -5.32 8.85 11.61
C LEU A 488 -5.50 10.11 12.46
N LEU A 489 -6.28 10.05 13.52
CA LEU A 489 -6.51 11.20 14.41
C LEU A 489 -5.22 11.60 15.16
N ASP A 490 -4.45 10.63 15.66
CA ASP A 490 -3.26 10.89 16.46
C ASP A 490 -2.12 11.48 15.63
N PHE A 491 -1.92 10.98 14.42
CA PHE A 491 -0.67 11.21 13.67
C PHE A 491 -0.84 11.99 12.36
N HIS A 492 -2.05 12.30 11.90
CA HIS A 492 -2.24 13.02 10.65
C HIS A 492 -2.69 14.47 10.90
N ILE A 493 -2.16 15.39 10.10
CA ILE A 493 -2.66 16.75 9.95
C ILE A 493 -3.47 16.79 8.67
N THR A 494 -4.75 17.16 8.77
CA THR A 494 -5.66 17.27 7.62
C THR A 494 -6.10 18.72 7.40
N ASP A 495 -6.32 19.09 6.13
CA ASP A 495 -6.97 20.34 5.77
C ASP A 495 -8.49 20.28 6.00
N GLU A 496 -9.19 21.41 5.79
CA GLU A 496 -10.66 21.51 5.93
C GLU A 496 -11.44 20.52 5.03
N ARG A 497 -10.80 19.97 3.99
CA ARG A 497 -11.37 18.99 3.06
C ARG A 497 -11.02 17.56 3.42
N GLY A 498 -10.35 17.33 4.57
CA GLY A 498 -9.92 16.01 5.02
C GLY A 498 -8.70 15.44 4.28
N LYS A 499 -7.98 16.24 3.48
CA LYS A 499 -6.75 15.85 2.81
C LYS A 499 -5.59 15.93 3.79
N VAL A 500 -4.77 14.88 3.87
CA VAL A 500 -3.58 14.83 4.72
C VAL A 500 -2.53 15.80 4.16
N ILE A 501 -2.12 16.78 4.98
CA ILE A 501 -1.13 17.83 4.66
C ILE A 501 0.16 17.69 5.47
N GLY A 502 0.17 16.82 6.51
CA GLY A 502 1.34 16.57 7.34
C GLY A 502 1.11 15.44 8.32
N TYR A 503 2.13 15.18 9.11
CA TYR A 503 2.12 14.24 10.23
C TYR A 503 2.56 14.99 11.50
N ARG A 504 2.06 14.55 12.65
CA ARG A 504 2.32 15.13 13.97
C ARG A 504 2.57 14.02 14.98
N ASN A 505 3.03 14.39 16.18
CA ASN A 505 3.27 13.47 17.28
C ASN A 505 4.20 12.30 16.89
N LEU A 506 5.22 12.58 16.10
CA LEU A 506 6.14 11.56 15.59
C LEU A 506 7.01 10.96 16.69
N SER A 507 7.32 11.72 17.75
CA SER A 507 7.99 11.20 18.95
C SER A 507 7.17 10.10 19.61
N GLU A 508 5.87 10.32 19.77
CA GLU A 508 4.94 9.34 20.30
C GLU A 508 4.81 8.11 19.37
N LEU A 509 4.77 8.33 18.07
CA LEU A 509 4.77 7.24 17.10
C LEU A 509 6.02 6.38 17.24
N ARG A 510 7.22 7.00 17.29
CA ARG A 510 8.49 6.30 17.48
C ARG A 510 8.50 5.50 18.77
N ARG A 511 8.03 6.08 19.88
CA ARG A 511 7.89 5.40 21.17
C ARG A 511 6.99 4.16 21.07
N ARG A 512 5.82 4.27 20.45
CA ARG A 512 4.87 3.14 20.30
C ARG A 512 5.43 2.01 19.44
N ILE A 513 6.20 2.31 18.43
CA ILE A 513 6.73 1.29 17.51
C ILE A 513 8.06 0.69 17.98
N ALA A 514 8.82 1.38 18.83
CA ALA A 514 10.14 0.94 19.31
C ALA A 514 10.19 -0.50 19.84
N PRO A 515 9.18 -1.01 20.57
CA PRO A 515 9.21 -2.40 21.06
C PRO A 515 9.16 -3.46 19.96
N VAL A 516 8.63 -3.13 18.77
CA VAL A 516 8.33 -4.10 17.70
C VAL A 516 9.04 -3.79 16.38
N VAL A 517 9.74 -2.66 16.29
CA VAL A 517 10.48 -2.23 15.08
C VAL A 517 11.95 -2.04 15.43
N LEU A 518 12.82 -2.75 14.72
CA LEU A 518 14.26 -2.51 14.78
C LEU A 518 14.72 -1.98 13.43
N ARG A 519 15.34 -0.80 13.44
CA ARG A 519 15.96 -0.18 12.28
C ARG A 519 17.40 0.19 12.58
N ARG A 520 18.29 -0.12 11.64
CA ARG A 520 19.70 0.27 11.71
C ARG A 520 20.16 0.72 10.33
N ASN A 521 20.96 1.78 10.33
CA ASN A 521 21.52 2.38 9.13
C ASN A 521 22.81 1.66 8.70
N ARG A 522 23.15 1.77 7.42
CA ARG A 522 24.41 1.20 6.87
C ARG A 522 25.68 1.79 7.49
N THR A 523 25.56 2.94 8.16
CA THR A 523 26.69 3.56 8.88
C THR A 523 27.35 2.62 9.88
N LEU A 524 26.58 1.71 10.50
CA LEU A 524 27.09 0.68 11.44
C LEU A 524 28.09 -0.28 10.82
N VAL A 525 28.08 -0.48 9.53
CA VAL A 525 28.96 -1.40 8.79
C VAL A 525 29.91 -0.65 7.85
N ARG A 526 30.06 0.67 8.01
CA ARG A 526 30.90 1.51 7.16
C ARG A 526 32.30 0.98 7.04
N ASP A 527 32.89 0.53 8.13
CA ASP A 527 34.26 -0.01 8.17
C ASP A 527 34.39 -1.42 7.54
N GLN A 528 33.25 -2.09 7.25
CA GLN A 528 33.21 -3.44 6.67
C GLN A 528 32.76 -3.40 5.18
N LEU A 529 32.36 -2.22 4.71
CA LEU A 529 32.02 -1.98 3.30
C LEU A 529 33.16 -1.22 2.63
N PRO A 530 33.51 -1.57 1.37
CA PRO A 530 34.46 -0.77 0.61
C PRO A 530 33.90 0.62 0.31
N GLU A 531 34.76 1.54 -0.05
CA GLU A 531 34.35 2.90 -0.42
C GLU A 531 33.40 2.88 -1.62
N ARG A 532 32.45 3.79 -1.59
CA ARG A 532 31.45 4.00 -2.61
C ARG A 532 31.56 5.41 -3.17
N THR A 533 31.78 5.53 -4.49
CA THR A 533 31.80 6.81 -5.20
C THR A 533 30.54 6.90 -6.06
N GLU A 534 29.78 7.98 -5.92
CA GLU A 534 28.62 8.29 -6.77
C GLU A 534 28.94 9.47 -7.68
N VAL A 535 28.77 9.27 -8.98
CA VAL A 535 29.02 10.27 -10.03
C VAL A 535 27.74 10.49 -10.82
N SER A 536 27.24 11.72 -10.85
CA SER A 536 26.17 12.12 -11.75
C SER A 536 26.78 12.71 -13.02
N LEU A 537 26.38 12.19 -14.18
CA LEU A 537 26.79 12.65 -15.50
C LEU A 537 25.57 13.28 -16.18
N ASP A 538 25.68 14.58 -16.44
CA ASP A 538 24.66 15.32 -17.21
C ASP A 538 24.93 15.14 -18.70
N ILE A 539 23.97 14.63 -19.43
CA ILE A 539 24.08 14.22 -20.84
C ILE A 539 23.16 15.08 -21.69
N PRO A 540 23.68 15.84 -22.64
CA PRO A 540 22.86 16.68 -23.51
C PRO A 540 21.94 15.83 -24.41
N MET A 541 20.69 16.23 -24.52
CA MET A 541 19.72 15.57 -25.41
C MET A 541 19.96 15.98 -26.85
N THR A 542 19.66 15.07 -27.81
CA THR A 542 19.59 15.44 -29.24
C THR A 542 18.38 16.37 -29.51
N ALA A 543 18.39 17.12 -30.59
CA ALA A 543 17.27 17.98 -30.96
C ALA A 543 15.95 17.18 -31.07
N ALA A 544 15.99 15.98 -31.64
CA ALA A 544 14.82 15.09 -31.74
C ALA A 544 14.32 14.62 -30.37
N GLN A 545 15.22 14.31 -29.44
CA GLN A 545 14.81 13.98 -28.07
C GLN A 545 14.19 15.17 -27.36
N LEU A 546 14.76 16.36 -27.52
CA LEU A 546 14.26 17.58 -26.90
C LEU A 546 12.84 17.93 -27.43
N GLU A 547 12.60 17.78 -28.73
CA GLU A 547 11.28 17.98 -29.32
C GLU A 547 10.23 17.02 -28.73
N LEU A 548 10.52 15.72 -28.68
CA LEU A 548 9.63 14.71 -28.08
C LEU A 548 9.39 14.96 -26.59
N HIS A 549 10.44 15.35 -25.86
CA HIS A 549 10.38 15.68 -24.45
C HIS A 549 9.48 16.90 -24.19
N ASP A 550 9.70 18.00 -24.92
CA ASP A 550 9.00 19.28 -24.75
C ASP A 550 7.53 19.17 -25.19
N ALA A 551 7.21 18.41 -26.25
CA ALA A 551 5.86 18.09 -26.66
C ALA A 551 5.10 17.33 -25.56
N ALA A 552 5.76 16.34 -24.94
CA ALA A 552 5.18 15.59 -23.84
C ALA A 552 4.98 16.47 -22.59
N LEU A 553 5.95 17.32 -22.23
CA LEU A 553 5.83 18.26 -21.11
C LEU A 553 4.78 19.36 -21.37
N SER A 554 4.64 19.85 -22.58
CA SER A 554 3.57 20.80 -22.95
C SER A 554 2.19 20.19 -22.72
N THR A 555 2.02 18.91 -23.09
CA THR A 555 0.79 18.17 -22.82
C THR A 555 0.54 17.98 -21.32
N ALA A 556 1.57 17.64 -20.56
CA ALA A 556 1.50 17.54 -19.12
C ALA A 556 1.17 18.89 -18.45
N GLY A 557 1.77 19.99 -18.90
CA GLY A 557 1.56 21.35 -18.40
C GLY A 557 0.12 21.83 -18.58
N ARG A 558 -0.48 21.58 -19.75
CA ARG A 558 -1.91 21.87 -19.99
C ARG A 558 -2.81 21.14 -19.01
N LEU A 559 -2.57 19.84 -18.78
CA LEU A 559 -3.33 19.05 -17.82
C LEU A 559 -3.05 19.48 -16.37
N ALA A 560 -1.81 19.89 -16.07
CA ALA A 560 -1.43 20.45 -14.78
C ALA A 560 -2.20 21.75 -14.49
N THR A 561 -2.33 22.64 -15.46
CA THR A 561 -3.13 23.88 -15.33
C THR A 561 -4.61 23.60 -15.06
N ILE A 562 -5.17 22.53 -15.65
CA ILE A 562 -6.53 22.08 -15.34
C ILE A 562 -6.61 21.57 -13.90
N ALA A 563 -5.60 20.80 -13.45
CA ALA A 563 -5.54 20.23 -12.11
C ALA A 563 -5.52 21.30 -10.99
N THR A 564 -4.96 22.50 -11.26
CA THR A 564 -4.99 23.62 -10.30
C THR A 564 -6.39 24.22 -10.12
N ARG A 565 -7.26 24.10 -11.14
CA ARG A 565 -8.61 24.69 -11.13
C ARG A 565 -9.69 23.71 -10.66
N ARG A 566 -9.55 22.42 -11.01
CA ARG A 566 -10.47 21.34 -10.63
C ARG A 566 -9.76 19.98 -10.54
N PRO A 567 -10.30 18.99 -9.80
CA PRO A 567 -9.79 17.62 -9.84
C PRO A 567 -9.83 17.05 -11.27
N LEU A 568 -8.74 16.38 -11.66
CA LEU A 568 -8.67 15.69 -12.95
C LEU A 568 -9.60 14.46 -12.97
N THR A 569 -10.24 14.24 -14.08
CA THR A 569 -10.94 12.98 -14.35
C THR A 569 -9.95 11.81 -14.45
N PRO A 570 -10.38 10.54 -14.27
CA PRO A 570 -9.50 9.38 -14.43
C PRO A 570 -8.79 9.31 -15.80
N SER A 571 -9.46 9.73 -16.87
CA SER A 571 -8.87 9.80 -18.21
C SER A 571 -7.79 10.88 -18.30
N GLU A 572 -8.03 12.08 -17.76
CA GLU A 572 -7.04 13.15 -17.70
C GLU A 572 -5.83 12.78 -16.84
N GLN A 573 -6.05 12.09 -15.71
CA GLN A 573 -4.96 11.55 -14.89
C GLN A 573 -4.10 10.55 -15.68
N ASN A 574 -4.72 9.63 -16.42
CA ASN A 574 -4.01 8.66 -17.23
C ASN A 574 -3.21 9.36 -18.35
N ARG A 575 -3.78 10.38 -19.00
CA ARG A 575 -3.09 11.17 -20.02
C ARG A 575 -1.91 11.95 -19.43
N LEU A 576 -2.06 12.56 -18.25
CA LEU A 576 -0.97 13.23 -17.55
C LEU A 576 0.16 12.25 -17.24
N MET A 577 -0.16 11.08 -16.69
CA MET A 577 0.85 10.05 -16.39
C MET A 577 1.53 9.52 -17.65
N ALA A 578 0.78 9.32 -18.74
CA ALA A 578 1.35 8.91 -20.02
C ALA A 578 2.31 9.96 -20.59
N ALA A 579 1.95 11.24 -20.56
CA ALA A 579 2.81 12.34 -21.01
C ALA A 579 4.10 12.43 -20.17
N LEU A 580 4.02 12.32 -18.84
CA LEU A 580 5.19 12.30 -17.97
C LEU A 580 6.09 11.07 -18.22
N GLN A 581 5.51 9.92 -18.54
CA GLN A 581 6.28 8.74 -18.93
C GLN A 581 6.96 8.93 -20.29
N GLN A 582 6.28 9.53 -21.29
CA GLN A 582 6.86 9.83 -22.59
C GLN A 582 8.04 10.81 -22.47
N ALA A 583 7.92 11.87 -21.66
CA ALA A 583 9.02 12.79 -21.38
C ALA A 583 10.26 12.03 -20.81
N ARG A 584 10.06 11.11 -19.87
CA ARG A 584 11.16 10.28 -19.32
C ARG A 584 11.75 9.29 -20.33
N MET A 585 10.91 8.72 -21.22
CA MET A 585 11.39 7.85 -22.28
C MET A 585 12.28 8.65 -23.26
N ALA A 586 11.85 9.87 -23.63
CA ALA A 586 12.62 10.77 -24.48
C ALA A 586 13.99 11.12 -23.88
N CYS A 587 14.09 11.33 -22.55
CA CYS A 587 15.36 11.56 -21.85
C CYS A 587 16.36 10.39 -22.02
N ASN A 588 15.88 9.17 -22.23
CA ASN A 588 16.76 8.01 -22.38
C ASN A 588 17.16 7.77 -23.84
N ALA A 589 16.18 7.70 -24.72
CA ALA A 589 16.39 7.55 -26.16
C ALA A 589 15.13 7.95 -26.92
N ALA A 590 15.27 8.64 -28.04
CA ALA A 590 14.15 8.99 -28.92
C ALA A 590 13.38 7.74 -29.40
N GLY A 591 14.07 6.67 -29.71
CA GLY A 591 13.52 5.39 -30.15
C GLY A 591 12.65 4.66 -29.13
N LEU A 592 12.60 5.11 -27.86
CA LEU A 592 11.66 4.60 -26.87
C LEU A 592 10.26 5.20 -27.04
N VAL A 593 10.16 6.42 -27.57
CA VAL A 593 8.90 7.14 -27.83
C VAL A 593 8.44 6.89 -29.25
N ASP A 594 9.35 7.08 -30.20
CA ASP A 594 9.12 6.88 -31.62
C ASP A 594 10.20 5.97 -32.21
N LYS A 595 9.82 4.79 -32.67
CA LYS A 595 10.73 3.75 -33.17
C LYS A 595 11.52 4.15 -34.43
N GLU A 596 11.07 5.14 -35.15
CA GLU A 596 11.70 5.61 -36.40
C GLU A 596 12.76 6.68 -36.11
N THR A 597 12.69 7.35 -34.96
CA THR A 597 13.60 8.45 -34.58
C THR A 597 14.86 7.91 -33.91
N GLN A 598 16.02 8.30 -34.44
CA GLN A 598 17.33 7.98 -33.90
C GLN A 598 17.78 9.04 -32.90
N GLY A 599 18.55 8.64 -31.90
CA GLY A 599 19.20 9.50 -30.90
C GLY A 599 19.15 8.87 -29.52
N ALA A 600 20.31 8.54 -28.98
CA ALA A 600 20.46 7.96 -27.66
C ALA A 600 21.83 8.31 -27.05
N PRO A 601 22.13 9.60 -26.76
CA PRO A 601 23.44 10.03 -26.25
C PRO A 601 23.85 9.30 -24.95
N LYS A 602 22.89 8.87 -24.14
CA LYS A 602 23.18 8.03 -22.96
C LYS A 602 23.79 6.68 -23.33
N LEU A 603 23.49 6.13 -24.52
CA LEU A 603 24.12 4.90 -25.00
C LEU A 603 25.55 5.17 -25.49
N ASP A 604 25.79 6.33 -26.08
CA ASP A 604 27.16 6.74 -26.50
C ASP A 604 28.06 6.92 -25.29
N GLU A 605 27.56 7.56 -24.24
CA GLU A 605 28.28 7.71 -22.97
C GLU A 605 28.44 6.37 -22.24
N LEU A 606 27.41 5.51 -22.25
CA LEU A 606 27.52 4.15 -21.74
C LEU A 606 28.63 3.37 -22.46
N ALA A 607 28.76 3.50 -23.79
CA ALA A 607 29.81 2.84 -24.55
C ALA A 607 31.20 3.30 -24.08
N ARG A 608 31.39 4.60 -23.85
CA ARG A 608 32.67 5.16 -23.36
C ARG A 608 33.02 4.62 -21.96
N LEU A 609 32.03 4.62 -21.04
CA LEU A 609 32.20 4.07 -19.69
C LEU A 609 32.52 2.58 -19.71
N LEU A 610 31.86 1.79 -20.54
CA LEU A 610 32.14 0.35 -20.67
C LEU A 610 33.48 0.06 -21.33
N GLU A 611 33.92 0.87 -22.30
CA GLU A 611 35.24 0.77 -22.90
C GLU A 611 36.34 1.00 -21.85
N GLU A 612 36.22 2.07 -21.07
CA GLU A 612 37.21 2.40 -20.03
C GLU A 612 37.22 1.38 -18.89
N LEU A 613 36.02 1.04 -18.36
CA LEU A 613 35.90 0.27 -17.13
C LEU A 613 35.86 -1.24 -17.33
N CYS A 614 35.37 -1.73 -18.47
CA CYS A 614 35.29 -3.17 -18.75
C CYS A 614 36.39 -3.63 -19.70
N LEU A 615 36.58 -2.97 -20.85
CA LEU A 615 37.57 -3.41 -21.82
C LEU A 615 39.01 -3.09 -21.39
N GLN A 616 39.26 -1.87 -20.84
CA GLN A 616 40.62 -1.47 -20.46
C GLN A 616 41.03 -1.88 -19.05
N SER A 617 40.04 -1.99 -18.13
CA SER A 617 40.30 -2.25 -16.70
C SER A 617 39.80 -3.61 -16.23
N ASP A 618 39.25 -4.47 -17.09
CA ASP A 618 38.74 -5.84 -16.82
C ASP A 618 37.74 -5.91 -15.65
N ARG A 619 36.94 -4.84 -15.44
CA ARG A 619 35.97 -4.78 -14.38
C ARG A 619 34.60 -5.27 -14.87
N LYS A 620 33.83 -5.88 -13.97
CA LYS A 620 32.43 -6.23 -14.26
C LYS A 620 31.51 -5.06 -13.93
N ALA A 621 30.53 -4.79 -14.83
CA ALA A 621 29.56 -3.72 -14.71
C ALA A 621 28.13 -4.23 -14.65
N VAL A 622 27.27 -3.53 -13.90
CA VAL A 622 25.83 -3.74 -13.89
C VAL A 622 25.13 -2.50 -14.44
N VAL A 623 24.27 -2.67 -15.43
CA VAL A 623 23.50 -1.60 -16.05
C VAL A 623 22.02 -1.78 -15.75
N PHE A 624 21.42 -0.74 -15.17
CA PHE A 624 19.99 -0.71 -14.86
C PHE A 624 19.23 0.29 -15.73
N SER A 625 18.07 -0.14 -16.21
CA SER A 625 17.02 0.75 -16.73
C SER A 625 15.66 0.20 -16.39
N GLN A 626 14.67 1.07 -16.13
CA GLN A 626 13.29 0.62 -15.93
C GLN A 626 12.62 0.14 -17.24
N TRP A 627 13.18 0.51 -18.41
CA TRP A 627 12.60 0.23 -19.72
C TRP A 627 13.21 -1.04 -20.35
N ALA A 628 12.36 -2.05 -20.62
CA ALA A 628 12.82 -3.30 -21.22
C ALA A 628 13.43 -3.08 -22.61
N LEU A 629 12.86 -2.16 -23.42
CA LEU A 629 13.39 -1.83 -24.74
C LEU A 629 14.77 -1.14 -24.62
N MET A 630 14.99 -0.26 -23.63
CA MET A 630 16.31 0.33 -23.38
C MET A 630 17.34 -0.75 -23.04
N THR A 631 16.97 -1.75 -22.21
CA THR A 631 17.90 -2.86 -21.91
C THR A 631 18.23 -3.73 -23.14
N GLU A 632 17.34 -3.77 -24.14
CA GLU A 632 17.59 -4.43 -25.43
C GLU A 632 18.57 -3.65 -26.30
N MET A 633 18.41 -2.32 -26.35
CA MET A 633 19.37 -1.43 -27.03
C MET A 633 20.76 -1.54 -26.39
N VAL A 634 20.84 -1.58 -25.04
CA VAL A 634 22.08 -1.80 -24.29
C VAL A 634 22.70 -3.16 -24.63
N GLU A 635 21.89 -4.24 -24.69
CA GLU A 635 22.41 -5.58 -25.06
C GLU A 635 23.01 -5.57 -26.47
N SER A 636 22.36 -4.90 -27.42
CA SER A 636 22.86 -4.77 -28.79
C SER A 636 24.17 -3.97 -28.86
N LEU A 637 24.25 -2.87 -28.09
CA LEU A 637 25.46 -2.06 -27.97
C LEU A 637 26.64 -2.89 -27.41
N VAL A 638 26.46 -3.53 -26.26
CA VAL A 638 27.47 -4.31 -25.55
C VAL A 638 28.01 -5.45 -26.41
N ARG A 639 27.11 -6.15 -27.13
CA ARG A 639 27.54 -7.18 -28.09
C ARG A 639 28.28 -6.63 -29.26
N GLY A 640 27.91 -5.45 -29.78
CA GLY A 640 28.62 -4.72 -30.84
C GLY A 640 30.02 -4.33 -30.43
N MET A 641 30.28 -4.06 -29.15
CA MET A 641 31.61 -3.79 -28.58
C MET A 641 32.45 -5.05 -28.36
N GLY A 642 31.91 -6.26 -28.59
CA GLY A 642 32.59 -7.53 -28.33
C GLY A 642 32.62 -7.96 -26.87
N LEU A 643 31.85 -7.29 -25.97
CA LEU A 643 31.74 -7.63 -24.56
C LEU A 643 30.70 -8.73 -24.35
N GLY A 644 31.00 -9.70 -23.49
CA GLY A 644 30.04 -10.69 -23.04
C GLY A 644 29.03 -10.09 -22.07
N CYS A 645 27.74 -10.35 -22.31
CA CYS A 645 26.68 -9.84 -21.46
C CYS A 645 25.60 -10.86 -21.14
N VAL A 646 24.88 -10.57 -20.07
CA VAL A 646 23.66 -11.27 -19.65
C VAL A 646 22.56 -10.23 -19.44
N ARG A 647 21.38 -10.44 -20.03
CA ARG A 647 20.22 -9.57 -19.87
C ARG A 647 19.13 -10.26 -19.08
N LEU A 648 18.61 -9.57 -18.03
CA LEU A 648 17.54 -10.05 -17.17
C LEU A 648 16.38 -9.04 -17.13
N HIS A 649 15.19 -9.48 -17.51
CA HIS A 649 13.97 -8.69 -17.49
C HIS A 649 12.78 -9.49 -16.95
N GLY A 650 11.64 -8.83 -16.72
CA GLY A 650 10.44 -9.43 -16.11
C GLY A 650 9.90 -10.67 -16.82
N GLY A 651 10.05 -10.76 -18.14
CA GLY A 651 9.59 -11.89 -18.96
C GLY A 651 10.43 -13.17 -18.87
N ILE A 652 11.61 -13.13 -18.22
CA ILE A 652 12.45 -14.33 -18.08
C ILE A 652 11.93 -15.25 -16.98
N PRO A 653 11.66 -16.54 -17.27
CA PRO A 653 11.21 -17.51 -16.28
C PRO A 653 12.16 -17.63 -15.08
N THR A 654 11.58 -17.79 -13.89
CA THR A 654 12.34 -17.75 -12.61
C THR A 654 13.46 -18.80 -12.54
N HIS A 655 13.28 -19.99 -13.13
CA HIS A 655 14.30 -21.05 -13.13
C HIS A 655 15.54 -20.67 -13.96
N LYS A 656 15.37 -19.92 -15.07
CA LYS A 656 16.49 -19.47 -15.91
C LYS A 656 17.28 -18.33 -15.30
N ARG A 657 16.69 -17.58 -14.34
CA ARG A 657 17.38 -16.46 -13.68
C ARG A 657 18.61 -16.90 -12.88
N GLY A 658 18.53 -18.09 -12.27
CA GLY A 658 19.66 -18.68 -11.54
C GLY A 658 20.86 -18.94 -12.43
N GLU A 659 20.65 -19.55 -13.60
CA GLU A 659 21.69 -19.86 -14.59
C GLU A 659 22.37 -18.59 -15.13
N LEU A 660 21.57 -17.53 -15.40
CA LEU A 660 22.09 -16.24 -15.86
C LEU A 660 22.98 -15.58 -14.78
N MET A 661 22.59 -15.70 -13.51
CA MET A 661 23.38 -15.21 -12.39
C MET A 661 24.71 -15.95 -12.24
N GLU A 662 24.68 -17.29 -12.31
CA GLU A 662 25.87 -18.13 -12.22
C GLU A 662 26.84 -17.83 -13.38
N ARG A 663 26.32 -17.64 -14.59
CA ARG A 663 27.14 -17.22 -15.74
C ARG A 663 27.84 -15.88 -15.48
N PHE A 664 27.11 -14.87 -14.99
CA PHE A 664 27.71 -13.57 -14.68
C PHE A 664 28.76 -13.68 -13.57
N GLN A 665 28.52 -14.49 -12.55
CA GLN A 665 29.44 -14.62 -11.42
C GLN A 665 30.73 -15.39 -11.81
N ASN A 666 30.58 -16.50 -12.51
CA ASN A 666 31.65 -17.49 -12.70
C ASN A 666 32.35 -17.42 -14.08
N ASP A 667 31.69 -16.82 -15.09
CA ASP A 667 32.25 -16.71 -16.44
C ASP A 667 32.98 -15.35 -16.56
N ALA A 668 34.31 -15.41 -16.77
CA ALA A 668 35.12 -14.21 -16.96
C ALA A 668 34.80 -13.50 -18.28
N ALA A 669 34.33 -14.23 -19.30
CA ALA A 669 33.94 -13.64 -20.56
C ALA A 669 32.64 -12.78 -20.46
N VAL A 670 31.84 -12.96 -19.40
CA VAL A 670 30.62 -12.19 -19.16
C VAL A 670 30.92 -11.01 -18.21
N GLN A 671 31.13 -9.83 -18.78
CA GLN A 671 31.55 -8.64 -18.04
C GLN A 671 30.39 -7.69 -17.73
N VAL A 672 29.29 -7.73 -18.48
CA VAL A 672 28.15 -6.81 -18.29
C VAL A 672 26.87 -7.55 -17.92
N PHE A 673 26.23 -7.12 -16.82
CA PHE A 673 24.89 -7.58 -16.40
C PHE A 673 23.88 -6.47 -16.63
N ILE A 674 22.89 -6.71 -17.49
CA ILE A 674 21.88 -5.74 -17.88
C ILE A 674 20.56 -6.15 -17.22
N SER A 675 19.90 -5.24 -16.50
CA SER A 675 18.66 -5.59 -15.80
C SER A 675 17.61 -4.47 -15.80
N THR A 676 16.33 -4.90 -15.79
CA THR A 676 15.23 -4.02 -15.37
C THR A 676 14.99 -4.13 -13.87
N ASP A 677 14.28 -3.16 -13.26
CA ASP A 677 13.92 -3.21 -11.84
C ASP A 677 13.15 -4.49 -11.48
N ALA A 678 12.20 -4.91 -12.33
CA ALA A 678 11.44 -6.14 -12.14
C ALA A 678 12.31 -7.42 -12.23
N GLY A 679 13.36 -7.40 -13.04
CA GLY A 679 14.35 -8.47 -13.15
C GLY A 679 15.33 -8.47 -11.98
N GLY A 680 15.70 -7.28 -11.49
CA GLY A 680 16.80 -7.07 -10.54
C GLY A 680 16.47 -7.27 -9.06
N THR A 681 15.20 -7.57 -8.68
CA THR A 681 14.83 -7.75 -7.27
C THR A 681 15.54 -8.96 -6.64
N GLY A 682 16.22 -8.75 -5.50
CA GLY A 682 16.83 -9.79 -4.68
C GLY A 682 18.13 -10.41 -5.20
N LEU A 683 18.68 -9.94 -6.33
CA LEU A 683 19.91 -10.50 -6.92
C LEU A 683 21.16 -10.18 -6.08
N ASN A 684 22.14 -11.08 -6.11
CA ASN A 684 23.49 -10.84 -5.60
C ASN A 684 24.47 -10.61 -6.76
N LEU A 685 24.91 -9.37 -6.96
CA LEU A 685 25.79 -8.95 -8.06
C LEU A 685 27.14 -8.43 -7.55
N GLN A 686 27.65 -8.96 -6.42
CA GLN A 686 28.90 -8.56 -5.78
C GLN A 686 30.16 -8.79 -6.64
N SER A 687 30.07 -9.60 -7.69
CA SER A 687 31.17 -9.76 -8.66
C SER A 687 31.41 -8.50 -9.49
N ALA A 688 30.44 -7.57 -9.54
CA ALA A 688 30.62 -6.28 -10.19
C ALA A 688 31.13 -5.21 -9.22
N THR A 689 31.91 -4.27 -9.74
CA THR A 689 32.43 -3.10 -9.02
C THR A 689 31.95 -1.78 -9.63
N VAL A 690 31.20 -1.85 -10.72
CA VAL A 690 30.61 -0.71 -11.42
C VAL A 690 29.12 -0.90 -11.53
N LEU A 691 28.35 0.17 -11.23
CA LEU A 691 26.90 0.20 -11.39
C LEU A 691 26.53 1.45 -12.18
N ILE A 692 25.81 1.28 -13.27
CA ILE A 692 25.38 2.36 -14.17
C ILE A 692 23.86 2.40 -14.20
N ASN A 693 23.28 3.52 -13.80
CA ASN A 693 21.84 3.80 -13.90
C ASN A 693 21.57 4.70 -15.10
N LEU A 694 20.87 4.17 -16.09
CA LEU A 694 20.51 4.93 -17.30
C LEU A 694 19.32 5.87 -17.06
N ASP A 695 18.52 5.59 -16.03
CA ASP A 695 17.36 6.39 -15.65
C ASP A 695 17.27 6.54 -14.14
N MET A 696 16.71 7.69 -13.71
CA MET A 696 16.44 7.98 -12.30
C MET A 696 15.07 7.44 -11.90
N PRO A 697 14.98 6.52 -10.93
CA PRO A 697 13.68 6.04 -10.45
C PRO A 697 12.95 7.13 -9.63
N TRP A 698 11.61 7.14 -9.70
CA TRP A 698 10.77 8.06 -8.91
C TRP A 698 10.82 7.81 -7.40
N ASN A 699 11.15 6.60 -7.01
CA ASN A 699 11.26 6.20 -5.62
C ASN A 699 12.74 6.05 -5.26
N PRO A 700 13.27 6.85 -4.29
CA PRO A 700 14.65 6.73 -3.84
C PRO A 700 15.01 5.31 -3.38
N ALA A 701 14.05 4.60 -2.79
CA ALA A 701 14.24 3.23 -2.36
C ALA A 701 14.61 2.27 -3.51
N ILE A 702 14.13 2.51 -4.73
CA ILE A 702 14.51 1.69 -5.90
C ILE A 702 15.97 1.93 -6.29
N LEU A 703 16.44 3.18 -6.22
CA LEU A 703 17.86 3.49 -6.44
C LEU A 703 18.72 2.81 -5.39
N ASP A 704 18.35 2.92 -4.11
CA ASP A 704 19.06 2.24 -3.02
C ASP A 704 19.00 0.71 -3.18
N GLN A 705 17.89 0.16 -3.68
CA GLN A 705 17.80 -1.27 -4.04
C GLN A 705 18.76 -1.66 -5.15
N ARG A 706 18.89 -0.86 -6.23
CA ARG A 706 19.84 -1.10 -7.32
C ARG A 706 21.28 -1.08 -6.77
N ILE A 707 21.62 -0.07 -5.98
CA ILE A 707 22.94 0.09 -5.35
C ILE A 707 23.29 -1.09 -4.44
N ALA A 708 22.31 -1.52 -3.63
CA ALA A 708 22.49 -2.64 -2.70
C ALA A 708 22.68 -4.02 -3.39
N ARG A 709 22.58 -4.12 -4.71
CA ARG A 709 22.90 -5.35 -5.45
C ARG A 709 24.41 -5.54 -5.60
N VAL A 710 25.16 -4.45 -5.70
CA VAL A 710 26.62 -4.42 -5.91
C VAL A 710 27.33 -4.04 -4.61
N HIS A 711 26.90 -2.97 -3.92
CA HIS A 711 27.48 -2.47 -2.69
C HIS A 711 26.75 -3.06 -1.46
N ARG A 712 27.28 -4.18 -0.95
CA ARG A 712 26.73 -4.92 0.20
C ARG A 712 27.84 -5.71 0.91
N LEU A 713 27.55 -6.21 2.11
CA LEU A 713 28.47 -7.05 2.89
C LEU A 713 29.03 -8.23 2.05
N GLY A 714 30.35 -8.39 2.09
CA GLY A 714 31.09 -9.36 1.25
C GLY A 714 31.56 -8.78 -0.08
N GLN A 715 31.33 -7.51 -0.37
CA GLN A 715 32.06 -6.77 -1.41
C GLN A 715 33.42 -6.36 -0.87
N HIS A 716 34.49 -6.67 -1.61
CA HIS A 716 35.87 -6.40 -1.20
C HIS A 716 36.53 -5.29 -2.00
N SER A 717 35.89 -4.83 -3.05
CA SER A 717 36.45 -3.80 -3.95
C SER A 717 35.61 -2.53 -3.91
N ASN A 718 36.24 -1.37 -4.06
CA ASN A 718 35.55 -0.08 -4.17
C ASN A 718 34.53 -0.08 -5.31
N VAL A 719 33.35 0.48 -5.05
CA VAL A 719 32.22 0.49 -5.98
C VAL A 719 32.02 1.88 -6.55
N GLN A 720 31.95 1.97 -7.87
CA GLN A 720 31.62 3.19 -8.60
C GLN A 720 30.19 3.12 -9.11
N ILE A 721 29.41 4.16 -8.86
CA ILE A 721 28.01 4.30 -9.22
C ILE A 721 27.86 5.50 -10.12
N PHE A 722 27.37 5.27 -11.34
CA PHE A 722 27.10 6.31 -12.32
C PHE A 722 25.59 6.52 -12.47
N LEU A 723 25.17 7.78 -12.40
CA LEU A 723 23.79 8.24 -12.66
C LEU A 723 23.82 9.07 -13.94
N LEU A 724 23.28 8.55 -15.04
CA LEU A 724 23.21 9.26 -16.31
C LEU A 724 21.91 10.06 -16.38
N LEU A 725 22.00 11.38 -16.26
CA LEU A 725 20.85 12.30 -16.25
C LEU A 725 20.83 13.08 -17.57
N ALA A 726 19.64 13.23 -18.15
CA ALA A 726 19.50 14.12 -19.31
C ALA A 726 19.55 15.59 -18.84
N GLU A 727 20.41 16.38 -19.46
CA GLU A 727 20.63 17.80 -19.14
C GLU A 727 19.38 18.63 -19.42
N GLU A 728 19.11 19.67 -18.61
CA GLU A 728 17.96 20.58 -18.69
C GLU A 728 16.59 19.88 -18.83
N SER A 729 16.43 18.68 -18.22
CA SER A 729 15.29 17.81 -18.43
C SER A 729 14.40 17.66 -17.21
N TYR A 730 13.25 17.07 -17.46
CA TYR A 730 12.35 16.57 -16.42
C TYR A 730 13.03 15.56 -15.47
N GLU A 731 14.04 14.81 -15.95
CA GLU A 731 14.74 13.81 -15.15
C GLU A 731 15.59 14.45 -14.04
N GLN A 732 16.22 15.60 -14.29
CA GLN A 732 16.94 16.36 -13.26
C GLN A 732 15.98 16.90 -12.19
N ARG A 733 14.76 17.32 -12.56
CA ARG A 733 13.73 17.71 -11.60
C ARG A 733 13.30 16.53 -10.72
N VAL A 734 13.13 15.35 -11.29
CA VAL A 734 12.85 14.12 -10.53
C VAL A 734 13.99 13.81 -9.56
N ALA A 735 15.24 13.94 -9.97
CA ALA A 735 16.42 13.69 -9.13
C ALA A 735 16.46 14.63 -7.90
N SER A 736 16.15 15.92 -8.07
CA SER A 736 16.08 16.89 -6.96
C SER A 736 14.95 16.56 -5.97
N LEU A 737 13.77 16.18 -6.47
CA LEU A 737 12.62 15.80 -5.65
C LEU A 737 12.85 14.48 -4.88
N VAL A 738 13.61 13.55 -5.45
CA VAL A 738 13.99 12.28 -4.79
C VAL A 738 14.86 12.53 -3.55
N LYS A 739 15.75 13.54 -3.59
CA LYS A 739 16.55 13.92 -2.41
C LYS A 739 15.66 14.38 -1.25
N GLY A 740 14.65 15.23 -1.48
CA GLY A 740 13.74 15.72 -0.44
C GLY A 740 12.81 14.66 0.17
N LYS A 741 12.61 13.51 -0.49
CA LYS A 741 11.78 12.42 0.07
C LYS A 741 12.48 11.58 1.14
N ARG A 742 13.79 11.57 1.20
CA ARG A 742 14.54 10.86 2.24
C ARG A 742 14.23 11.42 3.63
N ASP A 743 14.00 12.72 3.73
CA ASP A 743 13.79 13.42 4.99
C ASP A 743 12.53 12.93 5.74
N LEU A 744 11.42 12.67 5.05
CA LEU A 744 10.20 12.14 5.67
C LEU A 744 10.40 10.75 6.28
N PHE A 745 11.10 9.87 5.55
CA PHE A 745 11.35 8.51 6.01
C PHE A 745 12.27 8.48 7.25
N GLU A 746 13.32 9.29 7.23
CA GLU A 746 14.27 9.42 8.32
C GLU A 746 13.58 9.98 9.57
N ASN A 747 12.76 11.02 9.44
CA ASN A 747 12.07 11.65 10.57
C ASN A 747 10.95 10.80 11.20
N VAL A 748 10.36 9.86 10.50
CA VAL A 748 9.28 9.02 11.06
C VAL A 748 9.80 7.77 11.76
N ILE A 749 10.83 7.11 11.23
CA ILE A 749 11.25 5.77 11.70
C ILE A 749 12.60 5.79 12.39
N ASP A 750 13.44 6.80 12.13
CA ASP A 750 14.74 6.88 12.79
C ASP A 750 14.57 7.19 14.29
N PRO A 751 15.07 6.32 15.18
CA PRO A 751 14.98 6.56 16.62
C PRO A 751 15.70 7.84 17.08
N GLU A 752 16.67 8.32 16.30
CA GLU A 752 17.50 9.50 16.60
C GLU A 752 16.92 10.80 16.02
N ALA A 753 15.81 10.74 15.26
CA ALA A 753 15.19 11.92 14.69
C ALA A 753 14.52 12.78 15.77
N SER A 754 14.75 14.09 15.71
CA SER A 754 14.22 15.07 16.69
C SER A 754 12.90 15.73 16.27
N GLU A 755 12.52 15.67 15.00
CA GLU A 755 11.32 16.36 14.50
C GLU A 755 10.04 15.64 14.95
N ASP A 756 9.10 16.39 15.53
CA ASP A 756 7.80 15.90 15.97
C ASP A 756 6.66 16.21 14.98
N VAL A 757 6.85 17.18 14.10
CA VAL A 757 5.90 17.57 13.07
C VAL A 757 6.61 17.63 11.73
N VAL A 758 6.11 16.86 10.75
CA VAL A 758 6.62 16.89 9.37
C VAL A 758 5.48 17.23 8.42
N GLY A 759 5.62 18.37 7.72
CA GLY A 759 4.74 18.70 6.60
C GLY A 759 4.96 17.70 5.45
N ILE A 760 3.91 17.16 4.87
CA ILE A 760 4.05 16.48 3.59
C ILE A 760 4.38 17.56 2.57
N SER A 761 5.64 17.61 2.12
CA SER A 761 5.97 18.30 0.88
C SER A 761 4.90 17.94 -0.14
N LYS A 762 4.28 18.94 -0.79
CA LYS A 762 3.25 18.72 -1.82
C LYS A 762 3.61 17.46 -2.57
N LYS A 763 2.65 16.52 -2.73
CA LYS A 763 2.95 15.24 -3.39
C LYS A 763 3.83 15.53 -4.59
N MET A 764 4.85 14.74 -4.82
CA MET A 764 5.80 14.92 -5.93
C MET A 764 5.07 15.25 -7.25
N LEU A 765 3.90 14.65 -7.47
CA LEU A 765 3.04 14.95 -8.60
C LEU A 765 2.41 16.35 -8.49
N GLU A 766 2.04 16.82 -7.30
CA GLU A 766 1.46 18.17 -7.09
C GLU A 766 2.54 19.25 -7.20
N SER A 767 3.73 19.00 -6.67
CA SER A 767 4.88 19.91 -6.87
C SER A 767 5.26 20.00 -8.34
N LEU A 768 5.27 18.86 -9.05
CA LEU A 768 5.49 18.81 -10.49
C LEU A 768 4.37 19.48 -11.29
N ILE A 769 3.10 19.34 -10.85
CA ILE A 769 1.96 20.00 -11.45
C ILE A 769 2.08 21.53 -11.29
N ASP A 770 2.46 21.99 -10.11
CA ASP A 770 2.67 23.42 -9.85
C ASP A 770 3.85 23.97 -10.66
N ASP A 771 4.96 23.22 -10.75
CA ASP A 771 6.13 23.61 -11.56
C ASP A 771 5.82 23.62 -13.07
N LEU A 772 5.03 22.65 -13.55
CA LEU A 772 4.60 22.58 -14.95
C LEU A 772 3.51 23.61 -15.30
N ALA A 773 2.73 24.08 -14.31
CA ALA A 773 1.71 25.11 -14.49
C ALA A 773 2.31 26.54 -14.53
N GLN A 774 3.59 26.73 -14.13
CA GLN A 774 4.28 28.02 -14.24
C GLN A 774 4.81 28.19 -15.68
N PRO A 775 4.65 29.36 -16.30
CA PRO A 775 5.17 29.64 -17.65
C PRO A 775 6.70 29.44 -17.65
N SER A 776 7.22 28.68 -18.60
CA SER A 776 8.65 28.39 -18.72
C SER A 776 9.44 29.67 -18.97
N VAL A 777 10.57 29.83 -18.29
CA VAL A 777 11.47 31.00 -18.44
C VAL A 777 11.99 31.18 -19.88
N LYS A 778 11.81 30.17 -20.75
CA LYS A 778 12.15 30.27 -22.20
C LYS A 778 11.19 31.19 -22.97
N GLU A 779 9.91 31.24 -22.62
CA GLU A 779 8.95 32.18 -23.27
C GLU A 779 9.21 33.65 -22.91
N ALA A 780 9.93 33.90 -21.80
CA ALA A 780 10.32 35.25 -21.38
C ALA A 780 11.62 35.78 -22.07
N ARG A 781 12.38 34.92 -22.76
CA ARG A 781 13.64 35.32 -23.47
C ARG A 781 13.47 35.63 -24.95
N GLU A 782 12.36 35.25 -25.57
CA GLU A 782 12.10 35.56 -26.99
C GLU A 782 11.31 36.85 -27.22
N SER A 783 10.95 37.63 -26.18
CA SER A 783 10.28 38.91 -26.29
C SER A 783 11.15 40.07 -25.78
N VAL A 784 12.22 40.41 -26.52
CA VAL A 784 12.83 41.75 -26.40
C VAL A 784 12.68 42.39 -27.75
N PRO A 785 11.79 43.39 -27.92
CA PRO A 785 11.70 44.21 -29.10
C PRO A 785 12.64 45.42 -28.99
N SER A 786 13.34 45.71 -30.08
CA SER A 786 13.99 46.96 -30.30
C SER A 786 13.00 48.14 -30.34
N GLU A 787 13.43 49.26 -29.71
CA GLU A 787 12.79 50.57 -29.57
C GLU A 787 12.16 51.12 -30.88
N GLN A 788 10.99 51.74 -30.81
CA GLN A 788 10.84 53.21 -30.91
C GLN A 788 9.38 53.69 -30.91
N THR A 789 9.16 54.67 -30.02
CA THR A 789 8.27 55.88 -30.07
C THR A 789 6.79 55.75 -29.77
N HIS A 790 6.47 56.47 -28.67
CA HIS A 790 5.19 57.00 -28.16
C HIS A 790 4.39 57.89 -29.17
N PRO A 791 3.16 58.46 -28.87
CA PRO A 791 2.35 58.34 -27.65
C PRO A 791 0.79 58.27 -27.85
N GLU A 792 0.15 58.26 -26.67
CA GLU A 792 -1.13 58.81 -26.30
C GLU A 792 -2.38 57.92 -26.15
N LYS A 793 -2.85 58.01 -24.92
CA LYS A 793 -4.12 57.56 -24.31
C LYS A 793 -5.35 58.30 -24.85
N PRO A 794 -6.61 58.07 -24.51
CA PRO A 794 -7.15 57.47 -23.28
C PRO A 794 -8.48 56.67 -23.38
N VAL A 795 -8.74 55.94 -22.29
CA VAL A 795 -9.96 55.87 -21.44
C VAL A 795 -11.32 55.41 -22.01
N SER A 796 -11.88 54.40 -21.49
CA SER A 796 -13.02 54.23 -20.56
C SER A 796 -14.03 53.14 -20.95
N GLN A 797 -14.30 52.32 -19.93
CA GLN A 797 -15.58 51.85 -19.41
C GLN A 797 -16.64 51.32 -20.41
N ASN A 798 -17.09 50.07 -20.27
CA ASN A 798 -18.22 49.68 -19.39
C ASN A 798 -18.56 48.18 -19.48
N ARG A 799 -19.03 47.73 -18.38
CA ARG A 799 -19.76 46.48 -18.19
C ARG A 799 -21.11 46.55 -18.93
N GLU A 800 -21.59 45.42 -19.40
CA GLU A 800 -22.88 44.81 -19.05
C GLU A 800 -23.36 43.81 -20.12
N SER A 801 -23.82 42.65 -19.64
CA SER A 801 -24.90 41.81 -20.15
C SER A 801 -24.75 41.10 -21.50
N ALA A 802 -24.54 39.80 -21.45
CA ALA A 802 -24.90 38.94 -22.57
C ALA A 802 -25.84 37.80 -22.06
N VAL A 803 -27.09 38.02 -22.24
CA VAL A 803 -28.08 36.97 -22.38
C VAL A 803 -28.67 37.13 -23.78
N GLY A 804 -28.49 36.09 -24.63
CA GLY A 804 -29.20 35.98 -25.92
C GLY A 804 -28.30 35.88 -27.14
N GLN A 805 -27.84 34.66 -27.46
CA GLN A 805 -27.41 34.30 -28.82
C GLN A 805 -27.26 32.75 -28.91
N ALA A 806 -28.37 32.06 -29.12
CA ALA A 806 -28.42 30.63 -29.43
C ALA A 806 -29.11 30.33 -30.78
N ALA A 807 -29.23 31.33 -31.65
CA ALA A 807 -29.92 31.18 -32.92
C ALA A 807 -29.07 31.45 -34.19
N ASP A 808 -27.84 31.99 -34.03
CA ASP A 808 -26.97 32.33 -35.19
C ASP A 808 -25.87 31.27 -35.46
N ASP A 809 -25.58 30.37 -34.55
CA ASP A 809 -24.50 29.37 -34.71
C ASP A 809 -24.76 28.28 -35.76
N GLU A 810 -26.00 27.87 -35.98
CA GLU A 810 -26.33 26.83 -37.01
C GLU A 810 -26.20 27.37 -38.44
N GLY A 811 -26.40 28.66 -38.66
CA GLY A 811 -26.26 29.32 -39.94
C GLY A 811 -24.79 29.46 -40.40
N ASP A 812 -23.92 29.76 -39.44
CA ASP A 812 -22.48 29.93 -39.72
C ASP A 812 -21.79 28.59 -39.92
N LEU A 813 -22.19 27.54 -39.20
CA LEU A 813 -21.66 26.19 -39.37
C LEU A 813 -21.98 25.60 -40.78
N ARG A 814 -23.19 25.81 -41.26
CA ARG A 814 -23.60 25.38 -42.61
C ARG A 814 -22.82 26.12 -43.72
N ARG A 815 -22.64 27.44 -43.58
CA ARG A 815 -21.83 28.24 -44.51
C ARG A 815 -20.38 27.76 -44.51
N THR A 816 -19.79 27.48 -43.39
CA THR A 816 -18.42 26.98 -43.30
C THR A 816 -18.27 25.60 -43.96
N ILE A 817 -19.25 24.68 -43.78
CA ILE A 817 -19.28 23.38 -44.48
C ILE A 817 -19.39 23.55 -46.00
N GLU A 818 -20.22 24.45 -46.51
CA GLU A 818 -20.36 24.75 -47.94
C GLU A 818 -19.06 25.38 -48.50
N GLN A 819 -18.38 26.23 -47.77
CA GLN A 819 -17.08 26.80 -48.12
C GLN A 819 -15.99 25.74 -48.19
N ILE A 820 -15.94 24.81 -47.23
CA ILE A 820 -14.99 23.66 -47.22
C ILE A 820 -15.23 22.78 -48.45
N GLN A 821 -16.49 22.49 -48.79
CA GLN A 821 -16.83 21.68 -49.99
C GLN A 821 -16.49 22.39 -51.30
N ALA A 822 -16.59 23.71 -51.35
CA ALA A 822 -16.22 24.52 -52.50
C ALA A 822 -14.68 24.63 -52.65
N LEU A 823 -13.93 24.60 -51.56
CA LEU A 823 -12.49 24.68 -51.55
C LEU A 823 -11.77 23.37 -51.92
N PHE A 824 -12.39 22.24 -51.57
CA PHE A 824 -11.90 20.87 -51.85
C PHE A 824 -12.88 20.08 -52.74
N PRO A 825 -13.21 20.52 -53.97
CA PRO A 825 -14.26 19.93 -54.79
C PRO A 825 -13.97 18.47 -55.12
N GLY A 826 -14.84 17.57 -54.65
CA GLY A 826 -14.74 16.12 -54.87
C GLY A 826 -13.65 15.39 -54.14
N ARG A 827 -12.89 16.09 -53.26
CA ARG A 827 -11.77 15.52 -52.47
C ARG A 827 -12.11 15.31 -50.99
N VAL A 828 -13.19 15.92 -50.51
CA VAL A 828 -13.64 15.76 -49.12
C VAL A 828 -14.30 14.41 -48.95
N GLU A 829 -13.67 13.57 -48.15
CA GLU A 829 -14.24 12.27 -47.80
C GLU A 829 -15.19 12.42 -46.59
N ARG A 830 -14.83 13.29 -45.64
CA ARG A 830 -15.63 13.46 -44.40
C ARG A 830 -15.34 14.82 -43.73
N ILE A 831 -16.35 15.40 -43.08
CA ILE A 831 -16.18 16.57 -42.18
C ILE A 831 -16.73 16.19 -40.83
N VAL A 832 -15.93 16.38 -39.79
CA VAL A 832 -16.21 15.97 -38.42
C VAL A 832 -16.08 17.16 -37.48
N GLY A 833 -17.10 17.38 -36.67
CA GLY A 833 -17.04 18.38 -35.59
C GLY A 833 -16.49 17.79 -34.32
N SER A 834 -15.50 18.45 -33.70
CA SER A 834 -14.89 18.02 -32.44
C SER A 834 -14.51 19.24 -31.61
N GLY A 835 -15.05 19.35 -30.39
CA GLY A 835 -14.56 20.24 -29.31
C GLY A 835 -14.49 21.73 -29.65
N GLY A 836 -15.27 22.25 -30.61
CA GLY A 836 -15.30 23.66 -31.01
C GLY A 836 -14.63 23.95 -32.37
N GLY A 837 -14.26 22.90 -33.15
CA GLY A 837 -13.68 23.06 -34.48
C GLY A 837 -14.13 21.98 -35.46
N LEU A 838 -13.81 22.16 -36.74
CA LEU A 838 -14.10 21.25 -37.83
C LEU A 838 -12.83 20.55 -38.32
N LEU A 839 -12.90 19.22 -38.46
CA LEU A 839 -11.85 18.41 -39.07
C LEU A 839 -12.29 17.91 -40.44
N VAL A 840 -11.55 18.27 -41.47
CA VAL A 840 -11.81 17.90 -42.88
C VAL A 840 -10.90 16.73 -43.23
N VAL A 841 -11.49 15.60 -43.59
CA VAL A 841 -10.76 14.42 -44.08
C VAL A 841 -10.75 14.44 -45.63
N VAL A 842 -9.54 14.50 -46.21
CA VAL A 842 -9.34 14.47 -47.66
C VAL A 842 -8.55 13.23 -48.08
N GLU A 843 -8.71 12.77 -49.33
CA GLU A 843 -8.08 11.54 -49.82
C GLU A 843 -6.54 11.60 -49.78
N ARG A 844 -5.97 12.75 -50.11
CA ARG A 844 -4.55 13.07 -50.00
C ARG A 844 -4.39 14.55 -49.63
N LEU A 845 -3.58 14.84 -48.62
CA LEU A 845 -3.26 16.19 -48.15
C LEU A 845 -2.04 16.70 -48.95
N GLY A 846 -2.12 17.92 -49.47
CA GLY A 846 -1.01 18.63 -50.09
C GLY A 846 -0.64 19.88 -49.26
N ASP A 847 0.60 20.36 -49.36
CA ASP A 847 1.10 21.52 -48.59
C ASP A 847 0.24 22.78 -48.74
N ALA A 848 -0.44 22.96 -49.87
CA ALA A 848 -1.39 24.07 -50.12
C ALA A 848 -2.75 23.88 -49.40
N ASP A 849 -3.16 22.64 -49.14
CA ASP A 849 -4.44 22.32 -48.53
C ASP A 849 -4.50 22.73 -47.05
N GLU A 850 -3.41 22.60 -46.33
CA GLU A 850 -3.26 23.00 -44.93
C GLU A 850 -3.34 24.53 -44.76
N GLN A 851 -2.68 25.27 -45.65
CA GLN A 851 -2.77 26.76 -45.70
C GLN A 851 -4.19 27.23 -46.01
N GLN A 852 -4.87 26.57 -46.92
CA GLN A 852 -6.26 26.87 -47.26
C GLN A 852 -7.25 26.56 -46.14
N ALA A 853 -7.06 25.48 -45.41
CA ALA A 853 -7.83 25.17 -44.21
C ALA A 853 -7.61 26.19 -43.09
N GLN A 854 -6.36 26.67 -42.89
CA GLN A 854 -6.05 27.72 -41.93
C GLN A 854 -6.64 29.10 -42.34
N GLU A 855 -6.77 29.41 -43.63
CA GLU A 855 -7.42 30.64 -44.06
C GLU A 855 -8.92 30.66 -43.74
N LEU A 856 -9.61 29.51 -43.84
CA LEU A 856 -11.00 29.35 -43.40
C LEU A 856 -11.19 29.49 -41.91
N SER A 857 -10.15 29.18 -41.12
CA SER A 857 -10.19 29.30 -39.65
C SER A 857 -10.27 30.75 -39.13
N ARG A 858 -10.19 31.79 -40.02
CA ARG A 858 -10.23 33.21 -39.63
C ARG A 858 -11.66 33.73 -39.33
N ASP A 859 -12.68 32.99 -39.68
CA ASP A 859 -14.09 33.40 -39.51
C ASP A 859 -14.79 32.63 -38.34
N ASN A 860 -14.23 32.60 -37.18
CA ASN A 860 -14.77 32.11 -35.89
C ASN A 860 -14.86 30.58 -35.66
N VAL A 861 -14.70 29.72 -36.63
CA VAL A 861 -14.68 28.24 -36.43
C VAL A 861 -13.30 27.69 -36.81
N PRO A 862 -12.50 27.09 -35.91
CA PRO A 862 -11.24 26.47 -36.29
C PRO A 862 -11.44 25.31 -37.28
N VAL A 863 -10.74 25.32 -38.44
CA VAL A 863 -10.78 24.26 -39.43
C VAL A 863 -9.39 23.67 -39.63
N ALA A 864 -9.30 22.34 -39.51
CA ALA A 864 -8.05 21.60 -39.76
C ALA A 864 -8.29 20.51 -40.82
N ALA A 865 -7.32 20.28 -41.72
CA ALA A 865 -7.39 19.22 -42.70
C ALA A 865 -6.45 18.06 -42.36
N ILE A 866 -6.89 16.83 -42.56
CA ILE A 866 -6.07 15.62 -42.42
C ILE A 866 -6.31 14.66 -43.59
N ASP A 867 -5.34 13.78 -43.86
CA ASP A 867 -5.53 12.73 -44.87
C ASP A 867 -6.27 11.50 -44.32
N THR A 868 -6.77 10.67 -45.22
CA THR A 868 -7.46 9.40 -44.86
C THR A 868 -6.59 8.44 -44.06
N ARG A 869 -5.24 8.49 -44.19
CA ARG A 869 -4.34 7.64 -43.42
C ARG A 869 -4.28 8.10 -41.97
N ALA A 870 -4.10 9.39 -41.74
CA ALA A 870 -4.13 10.00 -40.41
C ALA A 870 -5.48 9.77 -39.73
N TRP A 871 -6.58 9.95 -40.48
CA TRP A 871 -7.94 9.62 -40.02
C TRP A 871 -8.06 8.17 -39.52
N ARG A 872 -7.67 7.18 -40.36
CA ARG A 872 -7.71 5.76 -39.99
C ARG A 872 -6.81 5.43 -38.79
N SER A 873 -5.67 6.11 -38.66
CA SER A 873 -4.78 5.94 -37.53
C SER A 873 -5.40 6.47 -36.22
N LEU A 874 -6.07 7.64 -36.30
CA LEU A 874 -6.80 8.22 -35.17
C LEU A 874 -8.00 7.36 -34.77
N GLN A 875 -8.71 6.74 -35.70
CA GLN A 875 -9.80 5.81 -35.41
C GLN A 875 -9.32 4.53 -34.71
N ARG A 876 -8.12 4.02 -35.02
CA ARG A 876 -7.55 2.82 -34.39
C ARG A 876 -7.22 3.03 -32.91
N LEU A 877 -7.13 4.28 -32.44
CA LEU A 877 -6.92 4.62 -31.03
C LEU A 877 -8.20 4.46 -30.18
N GLY A 878 -9.38 4.22 -30.81
CA GLY A 878 -10.65 4.02 -30.12
C GLY A 878 -10.97 5.16 -29.15
N ASN A 879 -11.35 4.86 -27.92
CA ASN A 879 -11.66 5.87 -26.89
C ASN A 879 -10.45 6.75 -26.47
N ALA A 880 -9.24 6.40 -26.86
CA ALA A 880 -8.05 7.24 -26.67
C ALA A 880 -7.83 8.24 -27.82
N SER A 881 -8.67 8.21 -28.87
CA SER A 881 -8.62 9.15 -29.98
C SER A 881 -9.16 10.53 -29.57
N PRO A 882 -8.54 11.63 -29.96
CA PRO A 882 -9.12 12.98 -29.80
C PRO A 882 -10.47 13.12 -30.56
N LEU A 883 -10.87 12.12 -31.30
CA LEU A 883 -12.11 12.06 -32.09
C LEU A 883 -13.22 11.21 -31.43
N ALA A 884 -12.98 10.71 -30.19
CA ALA A 884 -13.93 9.80 -29.53
C ALA A 884 -15.32 10.44 -29.26
N GLU A 885 -15.39 11.75 -29.13
CA GLU A 885 -16.64 12.52 -28.94
C GLU A 885 -17.00 13.37 -30.17
N SER A 886 -16.48 13.06 -31.35
CA SER A 886 -16.70 13.83 -32.57
C SER A 886 -17.98 13.39 -33.29
N GLN A 887 -18.72 14.36 -33.84
CA GLN A 887 -19.90 14.14 -34.66
C GLN A 887 -19.59 14.31 -36.14
N THR A 888 -19.92 13.33 -36.99
CA THR A 888 -19.78 13.46 -38.43
C THR A 888 -20.85 14.40 -38.98
N LEU A 889 -20.44 15.50 -39.60
CA LEU A 889 -21.32 16.51 -40.15
C LEU A 889 -21.53 16.35 -41.67
N PHE A 890 -20.58 15.71 -42.38
CA PHE A 890 -20.66 15.37 -43.80
C PHE A 890 -19.85 14.10 -44.09
N ALA A 891 -20.36 13.23 -44.96
CA ALA A 891 -19.64 12.10 -45.55
C ALA A 891 -20.04 11.94 -47.03
N SER A 892 -19.06 11.71 -47.89
CA SER A 892 -19.31 11.51 -49.34
C SER A 892 -19.81 10.11 -49.60
N GLU A 893 -20.74 9.94 -50.51
CA GLU A 893 -21.34 8.64 -50.87
C GLU A 893 -20.36 7.64 -51.53
N HIS A 894 -19.11 8.05 -51.81
CA HIS A 894 -18.09 7.24 -52.47
C HIS A 894 -17.15 6.49 -51.54
N GLY A 895 -17.35 6.55 -50.17
CA GLY A 895 -16.48 5.97 -49.17
C GLY A 895 -17.02 4.78 -48.38
N GLU A 896 -18.22 4.32 -48.59
CA GLU A 896 -18.79 3.16 -47.90
C GLU A 896 -18.61 1.85 -48.67
N GLY A 897 -17.39 1.31 -48.66
CA GLY A 897 -17.23 -0.13 -48.67
C GLY A 897 -17.74 -0.67 -47.33
N LYS A 898 -18.84 -1.41 -47.29
CA LYS A 898 -19.35 -2.16 -46.15
C LYS A 898 -18.26 -3.10 -45.61
N GLY A 899 -17.37 -2.60 -44.77
CA GLY A 899 -16.56 -3.41 -43.90
C GLY A 899 -17.45 -3.81 -42.71
N GLU A 900 -17.91 -5.07 -42.67
CA GLU A 900 -18.52 -5.63 -41.44
C GLU A 900 -17.67 -5.34 -40.25
N ASN A 901 -18.29 -4.87 -39.15
CA ASN A 901 -17.61 -4.61 -37.88
C ASN A 901 -16.69 -5.80 -37.51
N PRO A 902 -15.40 -5.60 -37.29
CA PRO A 902 -14.45 -6.70 -37.02
C PRO A 902 -14.89 -7.64 -35.90
N LEU A 903 -15.65 -7.12 -34.91
CA LEU A 903 -16.21 -7.94 -33.84
C LEU A 903 -17.24 -8.94 -34.32
N LEU A 904 -18.02 -8.61 -35.33
CA LEU A 904 -19.02 -9.52 -35.91
C LEU A 904 -18.33 -10.71 -36.63
N GLN A 905 -17.26 -10.47 -37.37
CA GLN A 905 -16.45 -11.52 -37.98
C GLN A 905 -15.74 -12.39 -36.90
N MET A 906 -15.21 -11.76 -35.85
CA MET A 906 -14.59 -12.50 -34.75
C MET A 906 -15.60 -13.34 -33.99
N ALA A 907 -16.80 -12.85 -33.75
CA ALA A 907 -17.88 -13.57 -33.10
C ALA A 907 -18.27 -14.84 -33.89
N GLN A 908 -18.39 -14.69 -35.20
CA GLN A 908 -18.72 -15.80 -36.14
C GLN A 908 -17.63 -16.87 -36.15
N ARG A 909 -16.34 -16.46 -36.16
CA ARG A 909 -15.20 -17.37 -36.10
C ARG A 909 -15.18 -18.17 -34.81
N LYS A 910 -15.48 -17.53 -33.67
CA LYS A 910 -15.49 -18.18 -32.34
C LYS A 910 -16.65 -19.19 -32.24
N LEU A 911 -17.83 -18.85 -32.73
CA LEU A 911 -18.95 -19.77 -32.77
C LEU A 911 -18.65 -21.00 -33.65
N HIS A 912 -18.01 -20.80 -34.79
CA HIS A 912 -17.56 -21.89 -35.68
C HIS A 912 -16.48 -22.76 -35.01
N SER A 913 -15.53 -22.14 -34.28
CA SER A 913 -14.52 -22.88 -33.55
C SER A 913 -15.13 -23.77 -32.43
N ALA A 914 -16.16 -23.27 -31.74
CA ALA A 914 -16.91 -24.04 -30.74
C ALA A 914 -17.63 -25.23 -31.38
N GLU A 915 -18.22 -25.05 -32.58
CA GLU A 915 -18.88 -26.10 -33.35
C GLU A 915 -17.91 -27.20 -33.78
N VAL A 916 -16.72 -26.84 -34.25
CA VAL A 916 -15.68 -27.80 -34.66
C VAL A 916 -15.19 -28.62 -33.47
N LEU A 917 -14.97 -27.99 -32.29
CA LEU A 917 -14.56 -28.71 -31.07
C LEU A 917 -15.61 -29.73 -30.63
N LEU A 918 -16.90 -29.37 -30.67
CA LEU A 918 -18.00 -30.29 -30.34
C LEU A 918 -18.11 -31.46 -31.32
N GLN A 919 -17.91 -31.23 -32.63
CA GLN A 919 -17.87 -32.30 -33.62
C GLN A 919 -16.72 -33.31 -33.40
N GLN A 920 -15.64 -32.83 -32.78
CA GLN A 920 -14.49 -33.67 -32.40
C GLN A 920 -14.64 -34.29 -31.01
N GLN A 921 -15.80 -34.20 -30.37
CA GLN A 921 -16.07 -34.63 -28.98
C GLN A 921 -15.12 -34.01 -27.93
N CYS A 922 -14.64 -32.82 -28.19
CA CYS A 922 -13.81 -32.03 -27.27
C CYS A 922 -14.67 -30.93 -26.68
N THR A 923 -15.01 -31.03 -25.38
CA THR A 923 -15.86 -30.06 -24.67
C THR A 923 -15.05 -29.00 -23.94
N ASP A 924 -13.74 -29.22 -23.77
CA ASP A 924 -12.84 -28.26 -23.10
C ASP A 924 -12.71 -26.95 -23.89
N GLY A 925 -13.00 -25.82 -23.24
CA GLY A 925 -12.90 -24.46 -23.81
C GLY A 925 -14.09 -24.06 -24.72
N VAL A 926 -15.04 -24.93 -24.97
CA VAL A 926 -16.24 -24.61 -25.79
C VAL A 926 -17.02 -23.48 -25.14
N MET A 927 -17.26 -23.52 -23.83
CA MET A 927 -18.03 -22.49 -23.11
C MET A 927 -17.39 -21.11 -23.17
N ASP A 928 -16.06 -21.04 -23.11
CA ASP A 928 -15.31 -19.76 -23.24
C ASP A 928 -15.48 -19.16 -24.64
N LEU A 929 -15.47 -20.02 -25.66
CA LEU A 929 -15.70 -19.59 -27.04
C LEU A 929 -17.15 -19.10 -27.25
N LEU A 930 -18.16 -19.76 -26.65
CA LEU A 930 -19.56 -19.36 -26.71
C LEU A 930 -19.80 -18.02 -26.01
N ALA A 931 -19.30 -17.86 -24.79
CA ALA A 931 -19.40 -16.60 -24.06
C ALA A 931 -18.75 -15.43 -24.83
N ALA A 932 -17.54 -15.65 -25.34
CA ALA A 932 -16.83 -14.65 -26.10
C ALA A 932 -17.52 -14.32 -27.45
N ALA A 933 -18.12 -15.31 -28.12
CA ALA A 933 -18.86 -15.10 -29.34
C ALA A 933 -20.10 -14.23 -29.13
N LEU A 934 -20.88 -14.48 -28.07
CA LEU A 934 -22.07 -13.69 -27.73
C LEU A 934 -21.71 -12.25 -27.37
N LEU A 935 -20.71 -12.06 -26.51
CA LEU A 935 -20.30 -10.71 -26.08
C LEU A 935 -19.74 -9.90 -27.24
N GLN A 936 -18.96 -10.52 -28.15
CA GLN A 936 -18.44 -9.85 -29.35
C GLN A 936 -19.52 -9.51 -30.35
N LYS A 937 -20.52 -10.39 -30.56
CA LYS A 937 -21.66 -10.11 -31.45
C LYS A 937 -22.48 -8.92 -30.95
N LEU A 938 -22.84 -8.92 -29.68
CA LEU A 938 -23.62 -7.85 -29.08
C LEU A 938 -22.89 -6.50 -29.08
N ALA A 939 -21.60 -6.50 -28.75
CA ALA A 939 -20.78 -5.30 -28.83
C ALA A 939 -20.66 -4.77 -30.29
N GLY A 940 -20.51 -5.70 -31.27
CA GLY A 940 -20.45 -5.36 -32.66
C GLY A 940 -21.76 -4.76 -33.20
N LEU A 941 -22.91 -5.30 -32.77
CA LEU A 941 -24.25 -4.79 -33.12
C LEU A 941 -24.53 -3.43 -32.43
N ASN A 942 -24.00 -3.21 -31.23
CA ASN A 942 -24.09 -1.94 -30.49
C ASN A 942 -23.05 -0.89 -30.95
N GLY A 943 -22.34 -1.14 -32.05
CA GLY A 943 -21.37 -0.20 -32.62
C GLY A 943 -20.08 -0.01 -31.77
N GLN A 944 -19.82 -0.87 -30.80
CA GLN A 944 -18.64 -0.80 -29.96
C GLN A 944 -17.41 -1.39 -30.65
N SER A 945 -16.22 -0.91 -30.33
CA SER A 945 -14.94 -1.39 -30.87
C SER A 945 -14.32 -2.52 -30.04
N GLN A 946 -14.81 -2.76 -28.81
CA GLN A 946 -14.34 -3.81 -27.92
C GLN A 946 -15.52 -4.46 -27.19
N ALA A 947 -15.46 -5.79 -27.01
CA ALA A 947 -16.43 -6.51 -26.21
C ALA A 947 -16.08 -6.40 -24.71
N PRO A 948 -17.08 -6.41 -23.80
CA PRO A 948 -16.85 -6.41 -22.37
C PRO A 948 -16.17 -7.70 -21.91
N THR A 949 -15.50 -7.63 -20.75
CA THR A 949 -15.00 -8.84 -20.12
C THR A 949 -16.13 -9.65 -19.49
N PRO A 950 -16.00 -10.98 -19.36
CA PRO A 950 -17.01 -11.80 -18.68
C PRO A 950 -17.39 -11.31 -17.28
N GLU A 951 -16.47 -10.61 -16.56
CA GLU A 951 -16.73 -10.03 -15.24
C GLU A 951 -17.72 -8.87 -15.27
N SER A 952 -17.65 -8.05 -16.30
CA SER A 952 -18.49 -6.87 -16.47
C SER A 952 -19.75 -7.15 -17.31
N ALA A 953 -19.85 -8.34 -17.91
CA ALA A 953 -20.88 -8.67 -18.87
C ALA A 953 -22.31 -8.48 -18.35
N ALA A 954 -22.60 -8.90 -17.10
CA ALA A 954 -23.95 -8.77 -16.55
C ALA A 954 -24.36 -7.30 -16.40
N VAL A 955 -23.48 -6.45 -15.83
CA VAL A 955 -23.78 -5.02 -15.67
C VAL A 955 -23.95 -4.36 -17.03
N TRP A 956 -23.04 -4.64 -17.97
CA TRP A 956 -23.08 -4.09 -19.30
C TRP A 956 -24.34 -4.49 -20.07
N LEU A 957 -24.76 -5.77 -20.00
CA LEU A 957 -25.98 -6.25 -20.67
C LEU A 957 -27.22 -5.52 -20.17
N TYR A 958 -27.39 -5.41 -18.84
CA TYR A 958 -28.62 -4.81 -18.28
C TYR A 958 -28.61 -3.28 -18.32
N CYS A 959 -27.44 -2.62 -18.26
CA CYS A 959 -27.35 -1.16 -18.26
C CYS A 959 -27.19 -0.56 -19.67
N GLU A 960 -26.55 -1.28 -20.60
CA GLU A 960 -26.25 -0.72 -21.94
C GLU A 960 -27.01 -1.42 -23.09
N ILE A 961 -27.14 -2.77 -23.10
CA ILE A 961 -27.70 -3.50 -24.22
C ILE A 961 -29.24 -3.64 -24.16
N VAL A 962 -29.77 -4.03 -23.00
CA VAL A 962 -31.23 -4.19 -22.83
C VAL A 962 -31.98 -2.86 -23.10
N PRO A 963 -31.49 -1.68 -22.66
CA PRO A 963 -32.15 -0.41 -22.96
C PRO A 963 -32.19 -0.05 -24.48
N THR A 964 -31.24 -0.57 -25.26
CA THR A 964 -31.26 -0.33 -26.74
C THR A 964 -32.32 -1.17 -27.50
N GLY A 965 -32.91 -2.16 -26.82
CA GLY A 965 -33.88 -3.06 -27.46
C GLY A 965 -33.24 -4.20 -28.28
N LEU A 966 -31.91 -4.32 -28.29
CA LEU A 966 -31.18 -5.42 -28.97
C LEU A 966 -31.44 -6.78 -28.35
N LEU A 967 -31.72 -6.81 -27.03
CA LEU A 967 -32.06 -8.01 -26.26
C LEU A 967 -33.30 -7.77 -25.40
N THR A 968 -34.14 -8.80 -25.28
CA THR A 968 -35.14 -8.86 -24.22
C THR A 968 -34.49 -9.22 -22.85
N LEU A 969 -35.17 -8.94 -21.74
CA LEU A 969 -34.69 -9.31 -20.39
C LEU A 969 -34.44 -10.83 -20.24
N GLU A 970 -35.27 -11.66 -20.90
CA GLU A 970 -35.10 -13.12 -20.90
C GLU A 970 -33.88 -13.55 -21.69
N GLN A 971 -33.65 -12.97 -22.87
CA GLN A 971 -32.45 -13.24 -23.68
C GLN A 971 -31.17 -12.76 -22.99
N ALA A 972 -31.21 -11.61 -22.31
CA ALA A 972 -30.08 -11.15 -21.51
C ALA A 972 -29.75 -12.12 -20.36
N GLY A 973 -30.77 -12.70 -19.72
CA GLY A 973 -30.61 -13.77 -18.74
C GLY A 973 -29.93 -15.02 -19.29
N SER A 974 -30.30 -15.45 -20.52
CA SER A 974 -29.64 -16.57 -21.20
C SER A 974 -28.17 -16.27 -21.51
N VAL A 975 -27.84 -15.06 -21.99
CA VAL A 975 -26.45 -14.64 -22.22
C VAL A 975 -25.63 -14.67 -20.92
N VAL A 976 -26.19 -14.14 -19.82
CA VAL A 976 -25.55 -14.21 -18.49
C VAL A 976 -25.37 -15.65 -18.02
N GLY A 977 -26.31 -16.53 -18.32
CA GLY A 977 -26.24 -17.97 -18.06
C GLY A 977 -25.03 -18.61 -18.73
N VAL A 978 -24.87 -18.42 -20.04
CA VAL A 978 -23.72 -18.93 -20.82
C VAL A 978 -22.39 -18.35 -20.29
N VAL A 979 -22.32 -17.06 -20.03
CA VAL A 979 -21.13 -16.41 -19.44
C VAL A 979 -20.81 -16.92 -18.04
N SER A 980 -21.81 -17.26 -17.23
CA SER A 980 -21.60 -17.82 -15.89
C SER A 980 -21.12 -19.27 -15.96
N LEU A 981 -21.66 -20.08 -16.87
CA LEU A 981 -21.26 -21.47 -17.08
C LEU A 981 -19.82 -21.55 -17.63
N SER A 982 -19.36 -20.61 -18.46
CA SER A 982 -17.97 -20.60 -18.95
C SER A 982 -16.92 -20.49 -17.81
N ARG A 983 -17.34 -20.14 -16.61
CA ARG A 983 -16.47 -20.05 -15.43
C ARG A 983 -16.50 -21.27 -14.51
N SER A 984 -17.33 -22.24 -14.83
CA SER A 984 -17.45 -23.48 -14.04
C SER A 984 -16.34 -24.46 -14.41
N PRO A 985 -15.61 -25.03 -13.45
CA PRO A 985 -14.43 -25.85 -13.72
C PRO A 985 -14.76 -27.24 -14.29
N GLU A 986 -15.97 -27.75 -14.07
CA GLU A 986 -16.42 -29.07 -14.57
C GLU A 986 -17.88 -28.96 -15.01
N LEU A 987 -18.12 -29.16 -16.30
CA LEU A 987 -19.45 -29.18 -16.91
C LEU A 987 -19.66 -30.53 -17.59
N SER A 988 -20.89 -31.07 -17.51
CA SER A 988 -21.23 -32.27 -18.27
C SER A 988 -21.35 -31.98 -19.77
N ASP A 989 -20.94 -32.91 -20.61
CA ASP A 989 -20.99 -32.79 -22.07
C ASP A 989 -22.40 -32.40 -22.56
N HIS A 990 -23.44 -32.95 -21.94
CA HIS A 990 -24.81 -32.62 -22.26
C HIS A 990 -25.17 -31.14 -22.00
N LEU A 991 -24.63 -30.52 -20.93
CA LEU A 991 -24.87 -29.13 -20.61
C LEU A 991 -24.11 -28.20 -21.58
N VAL A 992 -22.91 -28.60 -22.00
CA VAL A 992 -22.13 -27.87 -23.00
C VAL A 992 -22.85 -27.88 -24.37
N GLU A 993 -23.37 -29.05 -24.82
CA GLU A 993 -24.17 -29.16 -26.05
C GLU A 993 -25.46 -28.34 -25.97
N GLN A 994 -26.15 -28.36 -24.83
CA GLN A 994 -27.36 -27.57 -24.63
C GLN A 994 -27.04 -26.05 -24.72
N SER A 995 -25.98 -25.61 -24.08
CA SER A 995 -25.52 -24.22 -24.11
C SER A 995 -25.08 -23.77 -25.51
N PHE A 996 -24.46 -24.68 -26.28
CA PHE A 996 -24.14 -24.42 -27.69
C PHE A 996 -25.40 -24.22 -28.56
N ASN A 997 -26.39 -25.10 -28.40
CA ASN A 997 -27.64 -25.00 -29.17
C ASN A 997 -28.41 -23.72 -28.82
N GLU A 998 -28.46 -23.32 -27.57
CA GLU A 998 -29.05 -22.07 -27.08
C GLU A 998 -28.30 -20.85 -27.64
N THR A 999 -26.98 -20.86 -27.57
CA THR A 999 -26.12 -19.79 -28.15
C THR A 999 -26.33 -19.65 -29.63
N LYS A 1000 -26.43 -20.75 -30.38
CA LYS A 1000 -26.68 -20.75 -31.83
C LYS A 1000 -28.05 -20.15 -32.18
N ARG A 1001 -29.09 -20.44 -31.36
CA ARG A 1001 -30.41 -19.82 -31.50
C ARG A 1001 -30.40 -18.32 -31.23
N LEU A 1002 -29.75 -17.89 -30.15
CA LEU A 1002 -29.58 -16.48 -29.83
C LEU A 1002 -28.79 -15.74 -30.90
N PHE A 1003 -27.74 -16.37 -31.43
CA PHE A 1003 -26.91 -15.81 -32.49
C PHE A 1003 -27.69 -15.60 -33.78
N ALA A 1004 -28.61 -16.51 -34.13
CA ALA A 1004 -29.50 -16.37 -35.28
C ALA A 1004 -30.60 -15.33 -35.04
N ALA A 1005 -31.10 -15.18 -33.83
CA ALA A 1005 -32.12 -14.18 -33.49
C ALA A 1005 -31.56 -12.74 -33.44
N LEU A 1006 -30.22 -12.58 -33.32
CA LEU A 1006 -29.50 -11.30 -33.34
C LEU A 1006 -28.99 -10.96 -34.77
N ALA A 1007 -29.52 -11.55 -35.83
CA ALA A 1007 -29.11 -11.35 -37.23
C ALA A 1007 -29.79 -10.13 -37.86
#